data_5fb3de099bfde1396f910a2621b3c6fd
#
_entry.id   5fb3de099bfde1396f910a2621b3c6fd
#
_cell.length_a   1.000
_cell.length_b   1.000
_cell.length_c   1.000
_cell.angle_alpha   90.00
_cell.angle_beta   90.00
_cell.angle_gamma   90.00
#
_symmetry.space_group_name_H-M   'P 1'
#
loop_
_entity.id
_entity.type
_entity.pdbx_description
1 polymer ?
#
loop_
_entity_poly.entity_id
_entity_poly.type
_entity_poly.pdbx_seq_one_letter_code
_entity_poly.pdbx_strand_id
1 'polypeptide(L)'
;MKKNNINLLGGICMFAMACTCTATDSVVINADEQTIPVSPKFYGIFFEEINMAGHGGLYAELVRNRNFEDSNKPDHWTAYSLGGASASISISNDVPTGGFNKQSLLLDVNLPTGATGVGAAVNNGYFGISVEKGHNYHLSAFIKGNSDKDLNIWLENEDGEKLAESTINVTTGWSQQTANLKVKKTSHRASLCLGLSNSGSVYMDSVSLFPEKTWKDRDNGMRIDLAEKLQALKPSFIRFPGGCWVEGETMATSYRWKETIGPLSERRTQHCLWGYEVDHGMGYHEYLQLCEDLDAEALFVINCGMSHREVVPMEKMGEYVQDALDAIEYANGPVSTKWGAERAKNGHPEPFHLTMLQVGNENGGPAYDERYALFYDAIKEKYPEIKLVACLWNGMPKSRSIEILDEHYYSTPEFFYNRFHQYDTYKRGEKEIYVGEYAVTQKNGQGALRGALGEAVFMMGMENNSDVVTMTSYAPLFINVNKRSWNPDLINFDNHRVFGTPSYYVQQMFSQHLGKFVVPVKSDIQPIEKNIMSGGGIGVGTWVTQAEYKDLMVYVDGKPVYKNSGEIISHLNYDSNEHKRNWDTTVDASGEGALKQNSNAENVFTYLPNNFTNYTFSVKARKISGNEGFLILFNAKDKNDYAWWNLGGWGNTQHGIELISGGSKRFLSDRTNGKIEANKWYDIRVEVSSEAVLCFLDNKLIHKVSMLEKSYPVYCSSTRTKDKLFVKVVNLSDAARDIDFQINTKSRIGSTAEFLSMSHPDPWAENSLREPQRVVPICKKIKASSRLQCKLLENSVNVFTFNLKD
;
A
#
# COMPACT_ATOMS: atom_id res chain seq x y z
N MET A 1 9.45 65.81 -57.79
CA MET A 1 10.87 65.85 -58.22
C MET A 1 11.74 65.22 -57.21
N LYS A 2 12.69 64.42 -57.66
CA LYS A 2 13.74 63.65 -57.00
C LYS A 2 13.26 62.33 -56.29
N LYS A 3 13.49 61.25 -57.05
CA LYS A 3 13.60 59.88 -56.67
C LYS A 3 14.88 59.61 -55.79
N ASN A 4 14.80 58.96 -54.70
CA ASN A 4 15.96 58.38 -54.11
C ASN A 4 15.77 56.87 -54.13
N ASN A 5 16.63 56.19 -54.83
CA ASN A 5 16.79 54.75 -54.84
C ASN A 5 17.51 54.29 -53.51
N ILE A 6 16.91 53.38 -52.86
CA ILE A 6 17.61 52.63 -51.80
C ILE A 6 17.74 51.19 -52.29
N ASN A 7 18.98 50.77 -52.49
CA ASN A 7 19.34 49.36 -52.77
C ASN A 7 19.11 48.49 -51.56
N LEU A 8 18.25 47.50 -51.68
CA LEU A 8 18.17 46.40 -50.73
C LEU A 8 19.16 45.33 -51.18
N LEU A 9 20.25 45.16 -50.40
CA LEU A 9 21.05 43.93 -50.41
C LEU A 9 20.28 42.80 -49.65
N GLY A 10 19.79 41.81 -50.39
CA GLY A 10 19.22 40.61 -49.83
C GLY A 10 20.31 39.68 -49.29
N GLY A 11 20.42 39.63 -47.99
CA GLY A 11 21.19 38.58 -47.32
C GLY A 11 20.36 37.29 -47.20
N ILE A 12 20.70 36.27 -47.99
CA ILE A 12 20.14 34.92 -47.84
C ILE A 12 20.75 34.29 -46.59
N CYS A 13 20.01 34.28 -45.45
CA CYS A 13 20.32 33.41 -44.31
C CYS A 13 19.92 31.99 -44.68
N MET A 14 20.88 31.15 -45.05
CA MET A 14 20.71 29.71 -45.05
C MET A 14 20.55 29.25 -43.59
N PHE A 15 19.33 28.96 -43.20
CA PHE A 15 19.08 28.13 -42.02
C PHE A 15 19.53 26.69 -42.38
N ALA A 16 20.70 26.29 -41.89
CA ALA A 16 21.07 24.90 -41.83
C ALA A 16 20.13 24.23 -40.82
N MET A 17 19.08 23.56 -41.30
CA MET A 17 18.38 22.56 -40.52
C MET A 17 19.40 21.46 -40.20
N ALA A 18 19.96 21.50 -39.00
CA ALA A 18 20.60 20.33 -38.42
C ALA A 18 19.52 19.27 -38.28
N CYS A 19 19.43 18.34 -39.24
CA CYS A 19 18.80 17.07 -39.04
C CYS A 19 19.55 16.39 -37.85
N THR A 20 19.07 16.53 -36.64
CA THR A 20 19.45 15.64 -35.57
C THR A 20 18.88 14.28 -35.94
N CYS A 21 19.73 13.42 -36.54
CA CYS A 21 19.49 12.01 -36.59
C CYS A 21 19.39 11.58 -35.10
N THR A 22 18.21 11.48 -34.57
CA THR A 22 17.98 10.80 -33.28
C THR A 22 18.38 9.37 -33.55
N ALA A 23 19.46 8.92 -32.93
CA ALA A 23 19.85 7.51 -32.97
C ALA A 23 18.66 6.69 -32.51
N THR A 24 18.22 5.74 -33.33
CA THR A 24 17.14 4.81 -32.97
C THR A 24 17.70 3.85 -31.94
N ASP A 25 17.12 3.81 -30.74
CA ASP A 25 17.51 2.86 -29.69
C ASP A 25 17.27 1.42 -30.19
N SER A 26 18.23 0.53 -29.97
CA SER A 26 18.17 -0.87 -30.40
C SER A 26 17.99 -1.81 -29.23
N VAL A 27 17.12 -2.81 -29.41
CA VAL A 27 16.84 -3.85 -28.42
C VAL A 27 16.93 -5.21 -29.08
N VAL A 28 17.84 -6.05 -28.62
CA VAL A 28 18.04 -7.41 -29.10
C VAL A 28 17.53 -8.41 -28.09
N ILE A 29 16.65 -9.31 -28.51
CA ILE A 29 16.00 -10.33 -27.69
C ILE A 29 16.41 -11.70 -28.20
N ASN A 30 17.08 -12.51 -27.37
CA ASN A 30 17.50 -13.86 -27.71
C ASN A 30 16.44 -14.87 -27.26
N ALA A 31 15.35 -14.96 -28.00
CA ALA A 31 14.13 -15.66 -27.57
C ALA A 31 14.33 -17.18 -27.37
N ASP A 32 15.37 -17.80 -27.92
CA ASP A 32 15.68 -19.22 -27.71
C ASP A 32 16.54 -19.47 -26.46
N GLU A 33 17.11 -18.44 -25.86
CA GLU A 33 17.84 -18.51 -24.61
C GLU A 33 16.87 -18.43 -23.42
N GLN A 34 16.45 -19.58 -22.91
CA GLN A 34 15.64 -19.67 -21.70
C GLN A 34 16.59 -19.77 -20.50
N THR A 35 16.66 -18.70 -19.68
CA THR A 35 17.66 -18.63 -18.61
C THR A 35 17.10 -19.01 -17.25
N ILE A 36 16.06 -18.33 -16.82
CA ILE A 36 15.51 -18.43 -15.47
C ILE A 36 14.05 -18.88 -15.56
N PRO A 37 13.64 -19.96 -14.87
CA PRO A 37 12.23 -20.32 -14.79
C PRO A 37 11.48 -19.26 -13.99
N VAL A 38 10.35 -18.80 -14.51
CA VAL A 38 9.47 -17.87 -13.81
C VAL A 38 8.62 -18.64 -12.81
N SER A 39 8.57 -18.14 -11.56
CA SER A 39 7.75 -18.75 -10.52
C SER A 39 6.27 -18.77 -10.93
N PRO A 40 5.56 -19.88 -10.77
CA PRO A 40 4.12 -19.95 -11.01
C PRO A 40 3.32 -19.07 -10.03
N LYS A 41 3.92 -18.69 -8.90
CA LYS A 41 3.34 -17.84 -7.85
C LYS A 41 3.78 -16.38 -7.95
N PHE A 42 4.30 -15.93 -9.09
CA PHE A 42 5.00 -14.65 -9.20
C PHE A 42 4.12 -13.45 -8.85
N TYR A 43 2.93 -13.33 -9.45
CA TYR A 43 1.99 -12.22 -9.19
C TYR A 43 0.82 -12.66 -8.33
N GLY A 44 0.73 -12.15 -7.13
CA GLY A 44 -0.40 -12.28 -6.23
C GLY A 44 -1.04 -10.94 -5.89
N ILE A 45 -1.95 -10.99 -4.94
CA ILE A 45 -2.55 -9.80 -4.33
C ILE A 45 -2.41 -9.84 -2.81
N PHE A 46 -2.35 -8.66 -2.23
CA PHE A 46 -2.35 -8.43 -0.79
C PHE A 46 -3.69 -7.80 -0.40
N PHE A 47 -4.43 -8.48 0.47
CA PHE A 47 -5.66 -7.96 1.03
C PHE A 47 -5.47 -7.61 2.50
N GLU A 48 -5.79 -6.39 2.86
CA GLU A 48 -5.88 -5.91 4.24
C GLU A 48 -7.21 -5.21 4.47
N GLU A 49 -7.76 -5.37 5.68
CA GLU A 49 -8.90 -4.57 6.14
C GLU A 49 -8.42 -3.14 6.49
N ILE A 50 -8.23 -2.34 5.45
CA ILE A 50 -7.82 -0.94 5.47
C ILE A 50 -8.73 -0.14 4.54
N ASN A 51 -8.99 1.14 4.81
CA ASN A 51 -9.77 2.00 3.92
C ASN A 51 -11.18 1.44 3.59
N MET A 52 -11.77 0.64 4.48
CA MET A 52 -13.01 -0.11 4.25
C MET A 52 -12.91 -1.04 3.03
N ALA A 53 -11.82 -1.78 2.91
CA ALA A 53 -11.57 -2.69 1.79
C ALA A 53 -12.54 -3.89 1.78
N GLY A 54 -12.77 -4.51 2.92
CA GLY A 54 -13.72 -5.61 3.10
C GLY A 54 -15.05 -5.10 3.62
N HIS A 55 -15.05 -4.60 4.85
CA HIS A 55 -16.22 -4.04 5.54
C HIS A 55 -16.63 -2.69 4.91
N GLY A 56 -17.77 -2.65 4.22
CA GLY A 56 -18.20 -1.50 3.42
C GLY A 56 -17.49 -1.38 2.05
N GLY A 57 -16.87 -2.47 1.60
CA GLY A 57 -16.17 -2.58 0.34
C GLY A 57 -16.47 -3.89 -0.40
N LEU A 58 -15.50 -4.82 -0.46
CA LEU A 58 -15.62 -6.07 -1.21
C LEU A 58 -16.78 -6.94 -0.71
N TYR A 59 -17.00 -7.02 0.60
CA TYR A 59 -18.14 -7.71 1.19
C TYR A 59 -19.43 -6.95 0.90
N ALA A 60 -20.45 -7.62 0.32
CA ALA A 60 -21.61 -6.96 -0.25
C ALA A 60 -22.71 -6.57 0.77
N GLU A 61 -22.43 -6.61 2.06
CA GLU A 61 -23.36 -6.11 3.11
C GLU A 61 -23.63 -4.61 2.94
N LEU A 62 -24.91 -4.24 2.97
CA LEU A 62 -25.33 -2.87 2.78
C LEU A 62 -25.65 -2.13 4.08
N VAL A 63 -25.86 -2.84 5.20
CA VAL A 63 -26.17 -2.27 6.51
C VAL A 63 -24.89 -2.10 7.30
N ARG A 64 -24.65 -0.91 7.80
CA ARG A 64 -23.53 -0.58 8.69
C ARG A 64 -23.94 -0.73 10.14
N ASN A 65 -23.04 -1.24 10.99
CA ASN A 65 -23.31 -1.55 12.40
C ASN A 65 -24.58 -2.43 12.56
N ARG A 66 -24.59 -3.55 11.84
CA ARG A 66 -25.72 -4.48 11.80
C ARG A 66 -25.96 -5.21 13.13
N ASN A 67 -24.89 -5.39 13.93
CA ASN A 67 -24.87 -6.10 15.21
C ASN A 67 -24.97 -5.14 16.40
N PHE A 68 -24.99 -3.81 16.18
CA PHE A 68 -25.07 -2.75 17.19
C PHE A 68 -23.91 -2.75 18.20
N GLU A 69 -22.76 -3.35 17.86
CA GLU A 69 -21.59 -3.50 18.73
C GLU A 69 -20.51 -2.41 18.52
N ASP A 70 -20.73 -1.43 17.63
CA ASP A 70 -19.75 -0.35 17.36
C ASP A 70 -19.47 0.49 18.61
N SER A 71 -20.49 0.72 19.45
CA SER A 71 -20.37 1.39 20.75
C SER A 71 -21.61 1.16 21.62
N ASN A 72 -21.70 1.83 22.78
CA ASN A 72 -22.89 1.83 23.62
C ASN A 72 -24.00 2.80 23.14
N LYS A 73 -23.92 3.23 21.87
CA LYS A 73 -24.90 4.08 21.18
C LYS A 73 -25.34 3.42 19.89
N PRO A 74 -26.53 3.77 19.36
CA PRO A 74 -26.99 3.24 18.07
C PRO A 74 -26.26 3.92 16.89
N ASP A 75 -24.95 3.82 16.86
CA ASP A 75 -24.11 4.43 15.81
C ASP A 75 -24.57 3.97 14.44
N HIS A 76 -24.62 4.91 13.47
CA HIS A 76 -25.11 4.71 12.09
C HIS A 76 -26.61 4.41 11.96
N TRP A 77 -27.36 4.45 13.07
CA TRP A 77 -28.82 4.35 13.09
C TRP A 77 -29.42 5.62 13.64
N THR A 78 -30.55 6.03 13.08
CA THR A 78 -31.30 7.23 13.51
C THR A 78 -32.76 6.92 13.68
N ALA A 79 -33.41 7.60 14.65
CA ALA A 79 -34.84 7.52 14.79
C ALA A 79 -35.51 8.44 13.75
N TYR A 80 -36.57 7.95 13.12
CA TYR A 80 -37.41 8.71 12.18
C TYR A 80 -38.87 8.72 12.65
N SER A 81 -39.53 9.85 12.51
CA SER A 81 -40.91 10.03 12.91
C SER A 81 -41.70 10.78 11.84
N LEU A 82 -42.85 10.26 11.46
CA LEU A 82 -43.74 10.86 10.46
C LEU A 82 -45.22 10.82 10.91
N GLY A 83 -46.04 11.82 10.56
CA GLY A 83 -47.49 11.79 10.67
C GLY A 83 -48.00 11.73 12.11
N GLY A 84 -47.34 12.41 13.07
CA GLY A 84 -47.76 12.46 14.47
C GLY A 84 -47.23 11.29 15.32
N ALA A 85 -46.49 10.35 14.76
CA ALA A 85 -45.75 9.37 15.54
C ALA A 85 -44.54 10.03 16.22
N SER A 86 -44.13 9.45 17.34
CA SER A 86 -42.82 9.73 17.99
C SER A 86 -42.03 8.45 18.10
N ALA A 87 -40.82 8.42 17.59
CA ALA A 87 -39.92 7.27 17.66
C ALA A 87 -38.63 7.62 18.42
N SER A 88 -38.13 6.67 19.18
CA SER A 88 -36.82 6.71 19.79
C SER A 88 -36.09 5.37 19.58
N ILE A 89 -34.77 5.44 19.50
CA ILE A 89 -33.90 4.24 19.44
C ILE A 89 -32.89 4.28 20.56
N SER A 90 -32.56 3.11 21.08
CA SER A 90 -31.56 2.96 22.14
C SER A 90 -30.90 1.55 22.06
N ILE A 91 -29.72 1.43 22.64
CA ILE A 91 -29.07 0.13 22.81
C ILE A 91 -29.71 -0.64 23.97
N SER A 92 -29.92 -1.93 23.77
CA SER A 92 -30.41 -2.89 24.75
C SER A 92 -29.44 -4.06 24.91
N ASN A 93 -29.40 -4.69 26.09
CA ASN A 93 -28.63 -5.91 26.35
C ASN A 93 -29.47 -7.19 26.19
N ASP A 94 -30.71 -7.07 25.72
CA ASP A 94 -31.56 -8.22 25.38
C ASP A 94 -31.23 -8.69 23.95
N VAL A 95 -30.54 -9.80 23.82
CA VAL A 95 -29.97 -10.30 22.55
C VAL A 95 -30.51 -11.68 22.18
N PRO A 96 -30.56 -12.02 20.87
CA PRO A 96 -31.13 -13.29 20.39
C PRO A 96 -30.16 -14.47 20.56
N THR A 97 -28.87 -14.22 20.50
CA THR A 97 -27.81 -15.23 20.45
C THR A 97 -26.78 -14.97 21.55
N GLY A 98 -25.94 -15.96 21.79
CA GLY A 98 -24.77 -15.84 22.66
C GLY A 98 -23.55 -15.32 21.91
N GLY A 99 -22.37 -15.65 22.40
CA GLY A 99 -21.11 -15.32 21.72
C GLY A 99 -20.58 -13.93 22.06
N PHE A 100 -20.05 -13.25 21.09
CA PHE A 100 -19.42 -11.93 21.24
C PHE A 100 -20.45 -10.81 21.26
N ASN A 101 -21.58 -10.94 20.57
CA ASN A 101 -22.61 -9.92 20.48
C ASN A 101 -23.41 -9.83 21.77
N LYS A 102 -23.50 -8.63 22.34
CA LYS A 102 -24.10 -8.34 23.66
C LYS A 102 -25.16 -7.26 23.59
N GLN A 103 -25.35 -6.67 22.42
CA GLN A 103 -26.20 -5.51 22.20
C GLN A 103 -27.22 -5.77 21.10
N SER A 104 -28.36 -5.12 21.23
CA SER A 104 -29.42 -5.05 20.20
C SER A 104 -29.96 -3.62 20.14
N LEU A 105 -30.69 -3.29 19.10
CA LEU A 105 -31.39 -2.01 18.95
C LEU A 105 -32.83 -2.15 19.45
N LEU A 106 -33.21 -1.31 20.37
CA LEU A 106 -34.60 -1.12 20.77
C LEU A 106 -35.18 0.09 20.01
N LEU A 107 -36.25 -0.12 19.27
CA LEU A 107 -37.12 0.94 18.70
C LEU A 107 -38.39 1.02 19.51
N ASP A 108 -38.64 2.19 20.09
CA ASP A 108 -39.90 2.53 20.76
C ASP A 108 -40.69 3.54 19.93
N VAL A 109 -41.94 3.23 19.64
CA VAL A 109 -42.86 4.12 18.89
C VAL A 109 -44.07 4.43 19.72
N ASN A 110 -44.39 5.71 19.83
CA ASN A 110 -45.64 6.20 20.38
C ASN A 110 -46.46 6.90 19.30
N LEU A 111 -47.63 6.35 19.01
CA LEU A 111 -48.59 6.93 18.06
C LEU A 111 -49.89 7.23 18.82
N PRO A 112 -50.24 8.51 19.04
CA PRO A 112 -51.47 8.91 19.73
C PRO A 112 -52.71 8.31 19.07
N THR A 113 -53.74 8.00 19.86
CA THR A 113 -54.99 7.42 19.35
C THR A 113 -55.62 8.36 18.31
N GLY A 114 -55.93 7.80 17.13
CA GLY A 114 -56.52 8.56 16.02
C GLY A 114 -55.50 9.29 15.14
N ALA A 115 -54.19 9.29 15.50
CA ALA A 115 -53.14 9.73 14.60
C ALA A 115 -52.77 8.65 13.56
N THR A 116 -52.37 9.10 12.41
CA THR A 116 -51.76 8.22 11.37
C THR A 116 -50.30 8.60 11.22
N GLY A 117 -49.42 7.62 11.18
CA GLY A 117 -47.97 7.87 11.07
C GLY A 117 -47.14 6.63 11.22
N VAL A 118 -45.81 6.80 11.15
CA VAL A 118 -44.84 5.74 11.32
C VAL A 118 -43.64 6.23 12.12
N GLY A 119 -43.19 5.43 13.06
CA GLY A 119 -41.91 5.61 13.74
C GLY A 119 -40.96 4.51 13.30
N ALA A 120 -39.71 4.85 12.96
CA ALA A 120 -38.75 3.91 12.41
C ALA A 120 -37.34 4.11 12.92
N ALA A 121 -36.55 3.04 12.83
CA ALA A 121 -35.09 3.05 12.83
C ALA A 121 -34.58 3.07 11.38
N VAL A 122 -33.63 3.94 11.08
CA VAL A 122 -33.12 4.19 9.72
C VAL A 122 -31.61 4.00 9.68
N ASN A 123 -31.14 3.25 8.68
CA ASN A 123 -29.72 3.02 8.40
C ASN A 123 -29.38 3.49 6.99
N ASN A 124 -28.34 4.31 6.87
CA ASN A 124 -27.87 4.87 5.60
C ASN A 124 -26.73 4.05 4.97
N GLY A 125 -26.42 2.89 5.51
CA GLY A 125 -25.34 2.01 5.02
C GLY A 125 -23.96 2.67 5.04
N TYR A 126 -23.16 2.29 4.07
CA TYR A 126 -21.79 2.81 3.89
C TYR A 126 -21.81 3.99 2.90
N PHE A 127 -22.12 5.19 3.40
CA PHE A 127 -22.23 6.44 2.61
C PHE A 127 -23.38 6.47 1.60
N GLY A 128 -24.49 5.83 1.95
CA GLY A 128 -25.70 5.61 1.15
C GLY A 128 -25.80 4.15 0.67
N ILE A 129 -27.01 3.61 0.70
CA ILE A 129 -27.30 2.28 0.15
C ILE A 129 -27.56 2.42 -1.35
N SER A 130 -26.77 1.71 -2.16
CA SER A 130 -27.00 1.68 -3.61
C SER A 130 -27.95 0.57 -3.99
N VAL A 131 -29.06 0.92 -4.65
CA VAL A 131 -30.06 -0.03 -5.12
C VAL A 131 -30.46 0.24 -6.57
N GLU A 132 -30.72 -0.82 -7.33
CA GLU A 132 -31.00 -0.74 -8.75
C GLU A 132 -32.42 -1.21 -9.09
N LYS A 133 -33.08 -0.49 -10.01
CA LYS A 133 -34.40 -0.82 -10.49
C LYS A 133 -34.48 -2.26 -11.03
N GLY A 134 -35.47 -3.01 -10.55
CA GLY A 134 -35.73 -4.38 -10.97
C GLY A 134 -34.95 -5.44 -10.21
N HIS A 135 -33.92 -5.05 -9.43
CA HIS A 135 -33.17 -5.96 -8.57
C HIS A 135 -33.92 -6.25 -7.26
N ASN A 136 -33.69 -7.42 -6.71
CA ASN A 136 -34.16 -7.83 -5.39
C ASN A 136 -33.02 -7.65 -4.37
N TYR A 137 -33.42 -7.36 -3.14
CA TYR A 137 -32.55 -7.29 -1.98
C TYR A 137 -33.14 -8.13 -0.86
N HIS A 138 -32.29 -8.92 -0.20
CA HIS A 138 -32.67 -9.83 0.88
C HIS A 138 -32.33 -9.19 2.22
N LEU A 139 -33.33 -8.93 3.02
CA LEU A 139 -33.15 -8.55 4.42
C LEU A 139 -33.23 -9.79 5.28
N SER A 140 -32.34 -9.92 6.24
CA SER A 140 -32.46 -10.82 7.39
C SER A 140 -32.19 -10.06 8.68
N ALA A 141 -32.92 -10.38 9.74
CA ALA A 141 -32.70 -9.79 11.06
C ALA A 141 -33.28 -10.72 12.14
N PHE A 142 -32.70 -10.67 13.34
CA PHE A 142 -33.37 -11.18 14.54
C PHE A 142 -34.29 -10.08 15.06
N ILE A 143 -35.55 -10.42 15.27
CA ILE A 143 -36.61 -9.50 15.68
C ILE A 143 -37.36 -10.08 16.86
N LYS A 144 -37.71 -9.17 17.82
CA LYS A 144 -38.57 -9.48 18.96
C LYS A 144 -39.42 -8.27 19.29
N GLY A 145 -40.70 -8.45 19.49
CA GLY A 145 -41.65 -7.39 19.92
C GLY A 145 -42.14 -7.56 21.32
N ASN A 146 -42.84 -6.53 21.83
CA ASN A 146 -43.56 -6.62 23.08
C ASN A 146 -45.03 -7.15 22.91
N SER A 147 -45.47 -7.32 21.66
CA SER A 147 -46.72 -7.95 21.25
C SER A 147 -46.65 -8.28 19.77
N ASP A 148 -47.55 -9.18 19.28
CA ASP A 148 -47.67 -9.48 17.87
C ASP A 148 -48.05 -8.23 17.08
N LYS A 149 -47.22 -7.86 16.10
CA LYS A 149 -47.34 -6.63 15.28
C LYS A 149 -46.72 -6.83 13.92
N ASP A 150 -47.11 -5.97 13.01
CA ASP A 150 -46.45 -5.83 11.74
C ASP A 150 -45.30 -4.79 11.82
N LEU A 151 -44.10 -5.21 11.48
CA LEU A 151 -42.97 -4.32 11.26
C LEU A 151 -42.88 -4.03 9.77
N ASN A 152 -43.03 -2.75 9.41
CA ASN A 152 -42.85 -2.30 8.03
C ASN A 152 -41.37 -2.13 7.70
N ILE A 153 -40.99 -2.60 6.56
CA ILE A 153 -39.62 -2.47 6.05
C ILE A 153 -39.68 -1.80 4.69
N TRP A 154 -38.86 -0.76 4.49
CA TRP A 154 -38.80 -0.13 3.19
C TRP A 154 -37.42 0.45 2.90
N LEU A 155 -37.13 0.61 1.62
CA LEU A 155 -36.03 1.41 1.12
C LEU A 155 -36.60 2.73 0.60
N GLU A 156 -35.99 3.84 0.98
CA GLU A 156 -36.39 5.17 0.49
C GLU A 156 -35.19 5.94 -0.03
N ASN A 157 -35.40 6.83 -0.99
CA ASN A 157 -34.38 7.75 -1.46
C ASN A 157 -34.30 9.01 -0.59
N GLU A 158 -33.38 9.94 -0.92
CA GLU A 158 -33.15 11.19 -0.19
C GLU A 158 -34.41 12.11 -0.20
N ASP A 159 -35.34 11.92 -1.16
CA ASP A 159 -36.59 12.69 -1.25
C ASP A 159 -37.74 12.06 -0.45
N GLY A 160 -37.48 10.94 0.26
CA GLY A 160 -38.50 10.20 1.01
C GLY A 160 -39.42 9.33 0.13
N GLU A 161 -39.05 9.12 -1.15
CA GLU A 161 -39.80 8.22 -2.05
C GLU A 161 -39.46 6.76 -1.75
N LYS A 162 -40.49 5.96 -1.46
CA LYS A 162 -40.31 4.51 -1.23
C LYS A 162 -39.95 3.79 -2.51
N LEU A 163 -38.76 3.18 -2.51
CA LEU A 163 -38.19 2.40 -3.63
C LEU A 163 -38.60 0.94 -3.62
N ALA A 164 -38.79 0.38 -2.43
CA ALA A 164 -39.26 -0.99 -2.18
C ALA A 164 -39.90 -1.06 -0.80
N GLU A 165 -40.80 -1.98 -0.56
CA GLU A 165 -41.43 -2.17 0.73
C GLU A 165 -41.83 -3.65 0.95
N SER A 166 -41.81 -4.07 2.21
CA SER A 166 -42.25 -5.38 2.70
C SER A 166 -42.75 -5.25 4.14
N THR A 167 -43.28 -6.33 4.66
CA THR A 167 -43.78 -6.39 6.05
C THR A 167 -43.38 -7.75 6.62
N ILE A 168 -42.97 -7.76 7.89
CA ILE A 168 -42.75 -8.99 8.67
C ILE A 168 -43.59 -8.96 9.94
N ASN A 169 -44.14 -10.11 10.32
CA ASN A 169 -44.88 -10.26 11.54
C ASN A 169 -43.91 -10.44 12.72
N VAL A 170 -44.02 -9.58 13.74
CA VAL A 170 -43.15 -9.57 14.91
C VAL A 170 -43.83 -10.37 16.02
N THR A 171 -43.09 -11.36 16.57
CA THR A 171 -43.52 -12.18 17.71
C THR A 171 -42.92 -11.69 19.04
N THR A 172 -43.48 -12.15 20.16
CA THR A 172 -42.97 -11.80 21.50
C THR A 172 -41.66 -12.45 21.89
N GLY A 173 -41.17 -13.46 21.12
CA GLY A 173 -39.87 -14.08 21.28
C GLY A 173 -38.91 -13.66 20.17
N TRP A 174 -37.60 -13.75 20.43
CA TRP A 174 -36.59 -13.59 19.41
C TRP A 174 -36.77 -14.63 18.30
N SER A 175 -36.79 -14.20 17.05
CA SER A 175 -36.85 -15.06 15.87
C SER A 175 -36.12 -14.42 14.70
N GLN A 176 -35.42 -15.21 13.93
CA GLN A 176 -34.84 -14.74 12.69
C GLN A 176 -35.97 -14.58 11.65
N GLN A 177 -36.03 -13.40 11.07
CA GLN A 177 -37.02 -13.01 10.06
C GLN A 177 -36.31 -12.61 8.79
N THR A 178 -36.97 -12.81 7.65
CA THR A 178 -36.45 -12.44 6.33
C THR A 178 -37.51 -11.68 5.54
N ALA A 179 -37.05 -10.78 4.66
CA ALA A 179 -37.91 -10.06 3.73
C ALA A 179 -37.20 -9.85 2.39
N ASN A 180 -37.99 -9.84 1.31
CA ASN A 180 -37.51 -9.52 -0.02
C ASN A 180 -38.01 -8.13 -0.44
N LEU A 181 -37.08 -7.31 -0.92
CA LEU A 181 -37.30 -5.94 -1.34
C LEU A 181 -37.03 -5.80 -2.84
N LYS A 182 -38.09 -5.75 -3.66
CA LYS A 182 -37.96 -5.54 -5.11
C LYS A 182 -37.99 -4.06 -5.43
N VAL A 183 -36.88 -3.54 -5.95
CA VAL A 183 -36.68 -2.11 -6.17
C VAL A 183 -37.38 -1.62 -7.44
N LYS A 184 -38.17 -0.56 -7.32
CA LYS A 184 -38.94 0.05 -8.39
C LYS A 184 -38.19 1.14 -9.17
N LYS A 185 -37.17 1.76 -8.52
CA LYS A 185 -36.40 2.88 -9.07
C LYS A 185 -34.98 2.86 -8.52
N THR A 186 -33.97 3.09 -9.38
CA THR A 186 -32.56 3.16 -8.97
C THR A 186 -32.30 4.37 -8.08
N SER A 187 -31.55 4.17 -6.98
CA SER A 187 -30.96 5.20 -6.15
C SER A 187 -29.62 4.71 -5.60
N HIS A 188 -28.63 5.60 -5.57
CA HIS A 188 -27.32 5.31 -4.99
C HIS A 188 -27.15 5.91 -3.59
N ARG A 189 -28.23 6.48 -3.03
CA ARG A 189 -28.28 7.08 -1.69
C ARG A 189 -29.57 6.72 -0.97
N ALA A 190 -29.99 5.47 -1.10
CA ALA A 190 -31.12 4.98 -0.37
C ALA A 190 -30.80 4.74 1.10
N SER A 191 -31.85 4.68 1.92
CA SER A 191 -31.82 4.31 3.32
C SER A 191 -32.70 3.10 3.55
N LEU A 192 -32.31 2.21 4.46
CA LEU A 192 -33.13 1.12 4.98
C LEU A 192 -33.89 1.61 6.21
N CYS A 193 -35.20 1.43 6.19
CA CYS A 193 -36.08 1.81 7.27
C CYS A 193 -36.84 0.59 7.81
N LEU A 194 -36.87 0.44 9.15
CA LEU A 194 -37.68 -0.56 9.87
C LEU A 194 -38.58 0.16 10.87
N GLY A 195 -39.89 0.08 10.71
CA GLY A 195 -40.78 0.94 11.49
C GLY A 195 -42.14 0.34 11.81
N LEU A 196 -42.78 0.92 12.85
CA LEU A 196 -44.13 0.59 13.32
C LEU A 196 -45.11 1.68 12.94
N SER A 197 -46.29 1.29 12.49
CA SER A 197 -47.44 2.16 12.28
C SER A 197 -48.42 2.13 13.45
N ASN A 198 -48.00 1.58 14.59
CA ASN A 198 -48.77 1.53 15.87
C ASN A 198 -47.80 1.77 17.04
N SER A 199 -48.30 2.19 18.19
CA SER A 199 -47.50 2.27 19.40
C SER A 199 -46.95 0.91 19.82
N GLY A 200 -45.71 0.83 20.21
CA GLY A 200 -45.03 -0.40 20.67
C GLY A 200 -43.54 -0.35 20.55
N SER A 201 -42.93 -1.44 21.01
CA SER A 201 -41.49 -1.60 21.04
C SER A 201 -41.05 -2.83 20.27
N VAL A 202 -39.98 -2.69 19.49
CA VAL A 202 -39.32 -3.79 18.76
C VAL A 202 -37.84 -3.78 19.03
N TYR A 203 -37.31 -4.93 19.36
CA TYR A 203 -35.88 -5.21 19.45
C TYR A 203 -35.40 -5.80 18.13
N MET A 204 -34.23 -5.38 17.69
CA MET A 204 -33.62 -5.81 16.44
C MET A 204 -32.15 -6.10 16.66
N ASP A 205 -31.64 -7.17 16.04
CA ASP A 205 -30.23 -7.51 16.05
C ASP A 205 -29.84 -8.20 14.73
N SER A 206 -28.56 -8.12 14.38
CA SER A 206 -27.97 -8.71 13.17
C SER A 206 -28.77 -8.34 11.92
N VAL A 207 -29.12 -7.07 11.79
CA VAL A 207 -29.89 -6.53 10.65
C VAL A 207 -28.99 -6.47 9.42
N SER A 208 -29.26 -7.30 8.45
CA SER A 208 -28.43 -7.48 7.25
C SER A 208 -29.27 -7.26 5.98
N LEU A 209 -28.70 -6.59 4.99
CA LEU A 209 -29.32 -6.38 3.69
C LEU A 209 -28.31 -6.67 2.57
N PHE A 210 -28.60 -7.69 1.77
CA PHE A 210 -27.76 -8.09 0.64
C PHE A 210 -28.47 -7.94 -0.70
N PRO A 211 -27.77 -7.63 -1.78
CA PRO A 211 -28.28 -7.85 -3.13
C PRO A 211 -28.50 -9.36 -3.37
N GLU A 212 -29.57 -9.71 -4.08
CA GLU A 212 -29.85 -11.10 -4.46
C GLU A 212 -28.69 -11.73 -5.24
N LYS A 213 -28.00 -10.92 -6.04
CA LYS A 213 -26.83 -11.36 -6.81
C LYS A 213 -25.54 -10.84 -6.22
N THR A 214 -24.69 -11.76 -5.86
CA THR A 214 -23.31 -11.51 -5.45
C THR A 214 -22.37 -12.16 -6.47
N TRP A 215 -21.08 -11.90 -6.36
CA TRP A 215 -20.10 -12.55 -7.22
C TRP A 215 -20.13 -14.07 -7.01
N LYS A 216 -20.25 -14.81 -8.12
CA LYS A 216 -20.44 -16.27 -8.15
C LYS A 216 -21.67 -16.79 -7.39
N ASP A 217 -22.67 -15.93 -7.19
CA ASP A 217 -23.94 -16.26 -6.52
C ASP A 217 -23.77 -16.88 -5.12
N ARG A 218 -22.72 -16.48 -4.39
CA ARG A 218 -22.53 -16.93 -3.01
C ARG A 218 -23.46 -16.17 -2.06
N ASP A 219 -24.06 -16.89 -1.14
CA ASP A 219 -24.77 -16.30 -0.01
C ASP A 219 -23.81 -15.42 0.81
N ASN A 220 -24.24 -14.22 1.18
CA ASN A 220 -23.37 -13.22 1.85
C ASN A 220 -22.03 -13.01 1.13
N GLY A 221 -22.08 -12.95 -0.20
CA GLY A 221 -20.90 -12.94 -1.05
C GLY A 221 -20.33 -11.54 -1.27
N MET A 222 -19.50 -11.44 -2.31
CA MET A 222 -18.74 -10.24 -2.64
C MET A 222 -19.48 -9.36 -3.66
N ARG A 223 -19.19 -8.06 -3.66
CA ARG A 223 -19.59 -7.11 -4.70
C ARG A 223 -19.00 -7.54 -6.04
N ILE A 224 -19.87 -7.66 -7.04
CA ILE A 224 -19.49 -8.16 -8.37
C ILE A 224 -18.43 -7.28 -9.02
N ASP A 225 -18.63 -5.97 -9.02
CA ASP A 225 -17.74 -4.99 -9.66
C ASP A 225 -16.33 -5.00 -9.08
N LEU A 226 -16.20 -5.20 -7.77
CA LEU A 226 -14.92 -5.26 -7.08
C LEU A 226 -14.24 -6.61 -7.29
N ALA A 227 -14.97 -7.70 -7.17
CA ALA A 227 -14.45 -9.06 -7.38
C ALA A 227 -13.99 -9.30 -8.84
N GLU A 228 -14.69 -8.73 -9.82
CA GLU A 228 -14.26 -8.75 -11.23
C GLU A 228 -12.93 -8.02 -11.45
N LYS A 229 -12.68 -6.94 -10.72
CA LYS A 229 -11.36 -6.27 -10.72
C LYS A 229 -10.26 -7.18 -10.18
N LEU A 230 -10.53 -7.95 -9.12
CA LEU A 230 -9.57 -8.95 -8.61
C LEU A 230 -9.34 -10.07 -9.62
N GLN A 231 -10.41 -10.62 -10.19
CA GLN A 231 -10.31 -11.68 -11.18
C GLN A 231 -9.49 -11.25 -12.41
N ALA A 232 -9.62 -10.00 -12.82
CA ALA A 232 -8.86 -9.45 -13.94
C ALA A 232 -7.36 -9.33 -13.68
N LEU A 233 -6.91 -9.26 -12.43
CA LEU A 233 -5.50 -9.32 -12.05
C LEU A 233 -4.90 -10.72 -12.19
N LYS A 234 -5.73 -11.77 -12.25
CA LYS A 234 -5.32 -13.19 -12.30
C LYS A 234 -4.28 -13.51 -11.21
N PRO A 235 -4.60 -13.27 -9.94
CA PRO A 235 -3.65 -13.50 -8.86
C PRO A 235 -3.32 -14.99 -8.74
N SER A 236 -2.04 -15.33 -8.58
CA SER A 236 -1.60 -16.69 -8.30
C SER A 236 -1.70 -17.06 -6.82
N PHE A 237 -1.74 -16.06 -5.94
CA PHE A 237 -1.98 -16.20 -4.50
C PHE A 237 -2.65 -14.96 -3.93
N ILE A 238 -3.22 -15.11 -2.75
CA ILE A 238 -3.76 -14.01 -1.93
C ILE A 238 -3.11 -14.05 -0.56
N ARG A 239 -2.42 -12.96 -0.18
CA ARG A 239 -1.96 -12.72 1.19
C ARG A 239 -3.08 -12.01 1.95
N PHE A 240 -3.57 -12.62 3.03
CA PHE A 240 -4.69 -12.12 3.84
C PHE A 240 -4.54 -12.51 5.32
N PRO A 241 -5.26 -11.91 6.27
CA PRO A 241 -6.22 -10.81 6.14
C PRO A 241 -5.56 -9.44 6.18
N GLY A 242 -4.24 -9.36 6.07
CA GLY A 242 -3.58 -8.11 6.00
C GLY A 242 -2.21 -8.04 6.58
N GLY A 243 -1.77 -6.82 6.70
CA GLY A 243 -0.60 -6.26 7.29
C GLY A 243 -0.85 -5.85 8.75
N CYS A 244 -0.87 -4.53 9.02
CA CYS A 244 -1.08 -3.98 10.36
C CYS A 244 -2.41 -4.40 11.02
N TRP A 245 -3.42 -4.73 10.23
CA TRP A 245 -4.67 -5.30 10.73
C TRP A 245 -4.46 -6.58 11.56
N VAL A 246 -3.53 -7.43 11.16
CA VAL A 246 -3.20 -8.66 11.91
C VAL A 246 -2.57 -8.33 13.25
N GLU A 247 -1.73 -7.31 13.30
CA GLU A 247 -1.05 -6.89 14.53
C GLU A 247 -1.99 -6.22 15.51
N GLY A 248 -2.84 -5.30 15.02
CA GLY A 248 -3.65 -4.42 15.83
C GLY A 248 -2.84 -3.35 16.56
N GLU A 249 -3.49 -2.33 17.08
CA GLU A 249 -2.86 -1.30 17.91
C GLU A 249 -2.38 -1.89 19.24
N THR A 250 -3.21 -2.76 19.85
CA THR A 250 -2.94 -3.53 21.07
C THR A 250 -3.28 -5.00 20.85
N MET A 251 -2.85 -5.89 21.72
CA MET A 251 -3.22 -7.31 21.62
C MET A 251 -4.75 -7.55 21.72
N ALA A 252 -5.47 -6.66 22.39
CA ALA A 252 -6.92 -6.72 22.46
C ALA A 252 -7.61 -6.43 21.11
N THR A 253 -6.94 -5.70 20.22
CA THR A 253 -7.43 -5.34 18.87
C THR A 253 -6.68 -6.08 17.75
N SER A 254 -5.90 -7.11 18.08
CA SER A 254 -5.26 -7.99 17.10
C SER A 254 -6.28 -8.96 16.46
N TYR A 255 -6.04 -9.33 15.21
CA TYR A 255 -6.89 -10.28 14.51
C TYR A 255 -6.77 -11.69 15.09
N ARG A 256 -7.89 -12.29 15.45
CA ARG A 256 -7.99 -13.68 15.97
C ARG A 256 -8.98 -14.45 15.10
N TRP A 257 -8.48 -15.25 14.17
CA TRP A 257 -9.29 -15.92 13.14
C TRP A 257 -10.46 -16.76 13.68
N LYS A 258 -10.32 -17.36 14.87
CA LYS A 258 -11.39 -18.17 15.54
C LYS A 258 -12.62 -17.33 15.88
N GLU A 259 -12.47 -16.02 16.06
CA GLU A 259 -13.54 -15.06 16.37
C GLU A 259 -14.27 -14.57 15.11
N THR A 260 -13.79 -14.99 13.93
CA THR A 260 -14.26 -14.53 12.62
C THR A 260 -14.97 -15.60 11.79
N ILE A 261 -15.17 -16.81 12.34
CA ILE A 261 -15.85 -17.92 11.68
C ILE A 261 -17.16 -18.26 12.41
N GLY A 262 -17.98 -19.13 11.81
CA GLY A 262 -19.30 -19.48 12.35
C GLY A 262 -20.40 -18.52 11.91
N PRO A 263 -21.58 -18.57 12.56
CA PRO A 263 -22.70 -17.68 12.25
C PRO A 263 -22.34 -16.20 12.37
N LEU A 264 -22.75 -15.40 11.40
CA LEU A 264 -22.44 -13.97 11.38
C LEU A 264 -22.92 -13.21 12.62
N SER A 265 -24.04 -13.64 13.22
CA SER A 265 -24.61 -13.08 14.44
C SER A 265 -23.81 -13.38 15.73
N GLU A 266 -22.80 -14.27 15.66
CA GLU A 266 -21.99 -14.68 16.80
C GLU A 266 -20.53 -14.20 16.68
N ARG A 267 -20.14 -13.64 15.51
CA ARG A 267 -18.78 -13.15 15.27
C ARG A 267 -18.53 -11.85 16.03
N ARG A 268 -17.28 -11.66 16.43
CA ARG A 268 -16.84 -10.47 17.14
C ARG A 268 -16.92 -9.23 16.25
N THR A 269 -17.40 -8.10 16.78
CA THR A 269 -17.10 -6.79 16.24
C THR A 269 -15.83 -6.26 16.87
N GLN A 270 -14.90 -5.76 16.06
CA GLN A 270 -13.54 -5.40 16.48
C GLN A 270 -13.14 -4.04 15.95
N HIS A 271 -12.50 -3.23 16.81
CA HIS A 271 -11.92 -1.96 16.39
C HIS A 271 -10.75 -2.17 15.45
N CYS A 272 -10.83 -1.58 14.25
CA CYS A 272 -9.76 -1.53 13.29
C CYS A 272 -8.85 -0.33 13.56
N LEU A 273 -7.53 -0.55 13.58
CA LEU A 273 -6.54 0.51 13.80
C LEU A 273 -6.63 1.64 12.76
N TRP A 274 -7.30 1.40 11.63
CA TRP A 274 -7.58 2.41 10.61
C TRP A 274 -8.81 3.28 10.91
N GLY A 275 -9.40 3.14 12.11
CA GLY A 275 -10.40 4.04 12.68
C GLY A 275 -11.84 3.76 12.26
N TYR A 276 -12.27 2.51 12.30
CA TYR A 276 -13.66 2.06 12.18
C TYR A 276 -13.83 0.67 12.81
N GLU A 277 -15.07 0.25 13.03
CA GLU A 277 -15.39 -1.08 13.55
C GLU A 277 -15.63 -2.07 12.41
N VAL A 278 -15.25 -3.33 12.62
CA VAL A 278 -15.35 -4.43 11.65
C VAL A 278 -16.07 -5.60 12.31
N ASP A 279 -17.16 -6.05 11.71
CA ASP A 279 -18.01 -7.14 12.22
C ASP A 279 -17.64 -8.53 11.68
N HIS A 280 -16.49 -8.64 11.00
CA HIS A 280 -15.99 -9.86 10.40
C HIS A 280 -16.98 -10.59 9.47
N GLY A 281 -17.82 -9.84 8.76
CA GLY A 281 -18.62 -10.41 7.68
C GLY A 281 -17.76 -11.15 6.66
N MET A 282 -16.56 -10.63 6.42
CA MET A 282 -15.48 -11.31 5.71
C MET A 282 -14.43 -11.80 6.71
N GLY A 283 -14.55 -13.06 7.14
CA GLY A 283 -13.66 -13.73 8.08
C GLY A 283 -12.72 -14.73 7.41
N TYR A 284 -12.04 -15.54 8.23
CA TYR A 284 -11.05 -16.52 7.75
C TYR A 284 -11.65 -17.49 6.71
N HIS A 285 -12.88 -17.94 6.93
CA HIS A 285 -13.58 -18.83 6.00
C HIS A 285 -13.80 -18.15 4.63
N GLU A 286 -14.32 -16.94 4.62
CA GLU A 286 -14.62 -16.19 3.40
C GLU A 286 -13.36 -15.81 2.62
N TYR A 287 -12.23 -15.55 3.29
CA TYR A 287 -10.95 -15.35 2.64
C TYR A 287 -10.46 -16.62 1.92
N LEU A 288 -10.58 -17.78 2.56
CA LEU A 288 -10.22 -19.06 1.93
C LEU A 288 -11.12 -19.36 0.73
N GLN A 289 -12.43 -19.08 0.83
CA GLN A 289 -13.36 -19.19 -0.30
C GLN A 289 -12.98 -18.24 -1.45
N LEU A 290 -12.58 -17.00 -1.14
CA LEU A 290 -12.14 -16.04 -2.14
C LEU A 290 -10.90 -16.55 -2.88
N CYS A 291 -9.95 -17.17 -2.19
CA CYS A 291 -8.78 -17.79 -2.80
C CYS A 291 -9.21 -18.88 -3.80
N GLU A 292 -10.08 -19.78 -3.37
CA GLU A 292 -10.62 -20.86 -4.24
C GLU A 292 -11.38 -20.28 -5.44
N ASP A 293 -12.22 -19.27 -5.22
CA ASP A 293 -13.01 -18.62 -6.27
C ASP A 293 -12.17 -17.91 -7.33
N LEU A 294 -10.97 -17.44 -6.96
CA LEU A 294 -10.02 -16.79 -7.85
C LEU A 294 -8.98 -17.76 -8.45
N ASP A 295 -9.03 -19.06 -8.09
CA ASP A 295 -8.01 -20.07 -8.45
C ASP A 295 -6.60 -19.61 -7.98
N ALA A 296 -6.54 -19.08 -6.76
CA ALA A 296 -5.34 -18.53 -6.15
C ALA A 296 -4.95 -19.31 -4.90
N GLU A 297 -3.63 -19.49 -4.64
CA GLU A 297 -3.16 -20.09 -3.41
C GLU A 297 -3.41 -19.16 -2.20
N ALA A 298 -3.71 -19.74 -1.05
CA ALA A 298 -3.88 -18.98 0.18
C ALA A 298 -2.53 -18.75 0.89
N LEU A 299 -2.22 -17.50 1.21
CA LEU A 299 -1.14 -17.11 2.11
C LEU A 299 -1.77 -16.42 3.34
N PHE A 300 -1.95 -17.19 4.39
CA PHE A 300 -2.54 -16.68 5.64
C PHE A 300 -1.49 -16.03 6.51
N VAL A 301 -1.74 -14.80 6.97
CA VAL A 301 -0.89 -14.07 7.93
C VAL A 301 -1.48 -14.23 9.32
N ILE A 302 -0.69 -14.77 10.26
CA ILE A 302 -1.11 -14.97 11.65
C ILE A 302 -0.37 -14.04 12.60
N ASN A 303 -1.07 -13.54 13.62
CA ASN A 303 -0.44 -12.75 14.68
C ASN A 303 0.55 -13.61 15.47
N CYS A 304 1.76 -13.11 15.65
CA CYS A 304 2.84 -13.80 16.36
C CYS A 304 2.99 -13.37 17.84
N GLY A 305 1.93 -12.86 18.46
CA GLY A 305 1.97 -12.34 19.84
C GLY A 305 2.61 -10.96 19.93
N MET A 306 2.56 -10.19 18.86
CA MET A 306 3.04 -8.81 18.78
C MET A 306 1.97 -7.92 18.17
N SER A 307 1.77 -6.74 18.75
CA SER A 307 0.98 -5.63 18.22
C SER A 307 1.87 -4.39 18.08
N HIS A 308 1.31 -3.28 17.59
CA HIS A 308 2.08 -2.04 17.50
C HIS A 308 2.60 -1.55 18.85
N ARG A 309 1.89 -1.83 19.95
CA ARG A 309 2.25 -1.32 21.31
C ARG A 309 2.59 -2.39 22.31
N GLU A 310 2.26 -3.65 22.07
CA GLU A 310 2.35 -4.70 23.07
C GLU A 310 3.04 -5.93 22.51
N VAL A 311 3.71 -6.65 23.40
CA VAL A 311 4.36 -7.93 23.12
C VAL A 311 3.94 -8.92 24.17
N VAL A 312 3.34 -10.03 23.77
CA VAL A 312 2.88 -11.10 24.66
C VAL A 312 4.06 -11.76 25.35
N PRO A 313 4.04 -11.98 26.68
CA PRO A 313 5.07 -12.73 27.37
C PRO A 313 5.24 -14.15 26.80
N MET A 314 6.49 -14.65 26.75
CA MET A 314 6.82 -15.93 26.10
C MET A 314 6.07 -17.13 26.71
N GLU A 315 5.80 -17.11 27.99
CA GLU A 315 5.03 -18.16 28.70
C GLU A 315 3.56 -18.25 28.27
N LYS A 316 3.03 -17.22 27.58
CA LYS A 316 1.66 -17.19 27.01
C LYS A 316 1.61 -17.48 25.51
N MET A 317 2.76 -17.68 24.88
CA MET A 317 2.83 -17.89 23.43
C MET A 317 2.20 -19.19 22.93
N GLY A 318 2.00 -20.18 23.83
CA GLY A 318 1.39 -21.45 23.46
C GLY A 318 0.01 -21.33 22.81
N GLU A 319 -0.80 -20.35 23.23
CA GLU A 319 -2.10 -20.07 22.62
C GLU A 319 -1.97 -19.60 21.16
N TYR A 320 -1.02 -18.72 20.87
CA TYR A 320 -0.80 -18.17 19.51
C TYR A 320 -0.26 -19.23 18.55
N VAL A 321 0.66 -20.06 19.03
CA VAL A 321 1.17 -21.21 18.26
C VAL A 321 0.04 -22.21 17.97
N GLN A 322 -0.81 -22.50 18.99
CA GLN A 322 -1.97 -23.39 18.80
C GLN A 322 -2.98 -22.80 17.80
N ASP A 323 -3.18 -21.48 17.79
CA ASP A 323 -4.02 -20.82 16.78
C ASP A 323 -3.51 -21.05 15.36
N ALA A 324 -2.19 -21.07 15.14
CA ALA A 324 -1.61 -21.38 13.83
C ALA A 324 -1.87 -22.83 13.41
N LEU A 325 -1.64 -23.78 14.34
CA LEU A 325 -1.90 -25.19 14.07
C LEU A 325 -3.38 -25.46 13.79
N ASP A 326 -4.27 -24.81 14.54
CA ASP A 326 -5.71 -24.91 14.37
C ASP A 326 -6.19 -24.29 13.05
N ALA A 327 -5.57 -23.16 12.62
CA ALA A 327 -5.88 -22.55 11.33
C ALA A 327 -5.51 -23.47 10.16
N ILE A 328 -4.36 -24.12 10.22
CA ILE A 328 -3.95 -25.11 9.22
C ILE A 328 -4.91 -26.30 9.23
N GLU A 329 -5.30 -26.81 10.42
CA GLU A 329 -6.27 -27.89 10.53
C GLU A 329 -7.66 -27.48 10.00
N TYR A 330 -8.10 -26.24 10.27
CA TYR A 330 -9.35 -25.72 9.71
C TYR A 330 -9.31 -25.71 8.17
N ALA A 331 -8.23 -25.22 7.58
CA ALA A 331 -8.09 -25.14 6.13
C ALA A 331 -7.91 -26.53 5.48
N ASN A 332 -7.10 -27.40 6.06
CA ASN A 332 -6.62 -28.63 5.40
C ASN A 332 -7.08 -29.94 6.06
N GLY A 333 -7.52 -29.91 7.31
CA GLY A 333 -7.86 -31.11 8.07
C GLY A 333 -9.10 -31.83 7.52
N PRO A 334 -9.15 -33.17 7.59
CA PRO A 334 -10.35 -33.91 7.22
C PRO A 334 -11.51 -33.60 8.18
N VAL A 335 -12.75 -33.82 7.73
CA VAL A 335 -13.96 -33.56 8.53
C VAL A 335 -14.04 -34.37 9.84
N SER A 336 -13.19 -35.38 10.02
CA SER A 336 -13.07 -36.14 11.26
C SER A 336 -12.26 -35.43 12.36
N THR A 337 -11.53 -34.37 12.02
CA THR A 337 -10.81 -33.55 12.99
C THR A 337 -11.71 -32.44 13.52
N LYS A 338 -11.32 -31.84 14.66
CA LYS A 338 -12.10 -30.77 15.30
C LYS A 338 -12.36 -29.61 14.34
N TRP A 339 -11.30 -29.06 13.75
CA TRP A 339 -11.41 -27.86 12.92
C TRP A 339 -11.86 -28.15 11.48
N GLY A 340 -11.56 -29.34 10.94
CA GLY A 340 -12.15 -29.81 9.68
C GLY A 340 -13.66 -30.02 9.78
N ALA A 341 -14.16 -30.50 10.92
CA ALA A 341 -15.59 -30.59 11.20
C ALA A 341 -16.24 -29.21 11.29
N GLU A 342 -15.58 -28.23 11.92
CA GLU A 342 -16.09 -26.86 12.00
C GLU A 342 -16.12 -26.17 10.61
N ARG A 343 -15.10 -26.39 9.76
CA ARG A 343 -15.13 -25.96 8.36
C ARG A 343 -16.33 -26.54 7.62
N ALA A 344 -16.59 -27.86 7.78
CA ALA A 344 -17.73 -28.52 7.13
C ALA A 344 -19.06 -27.97 7.62
N LYS A 345 -19.20 -27.66 8.91
CA LYS A 345 -20.38 -27.00 9.49
C LYS A 345 -20.58 -25.60 8.92
N ASN A 346 -19.51 -24.89 8.59
CA ASN A 346 -19.56 -23.61 7.90
C ASN A 346 -19.79 -23.72 6.38
N GLY A 347 -20.18 -24.91 5.88
CA GLY A 347 -20.61 -25.13 4.50
C GLY A 347 -19.54 -25.63 3.54
N HIS A 348 -18.29 -25.88 3.99
CA HIS A 348 -17.19 -26.32 3.14
C HIS A 348 -16.55 -27.61 3.67
N PRO A 349 -17.04 -28.82 3.33
CA PRO A 349 -16.47 -30.08 3.84
C PRO A 349 -15.09 -30.40 3.27
N GLU A 350 -14.77 -29.95 2.03
CA GLU A 350 -13.50 -30.23 1.37
C GLU A 350 -12.39 -29.28 1.89
N PRO A 351 -11.11 -29.73 1.90
CA PRO A 351 -9.98 -28.85 2.23
C PRO A 351 -9.82 -27.67 1.27
N PHE A 352 -9.40 -26.52 1.80
CA PHE A 352 -9.04 -25.32 1.03
C PHE A 352 -7.59 -25.32 0.49
N HIS A 353 -6.79 -26.32 0.85
CA HIS A 353 -5.40 -26.47 0.42
C HIS A 353 -4.49 -25.28 0.74
N LEU A 354 -4.52 -24.79 1.98
CA LEU A 354 -3.55 -23.80 2.48
C LEU A 354 -2.14 -24.38 2.39
N THR A 355 -1.24 -23.68 1.69
CA THR A 355 0.15 -24.11 1.44
C THR A 355 1.18 -23.20 2.10
N MET A 356 0.80 -21.99 2.50
CA MET A 356 1.70 -20.97 3.01
C MET A 356 1.10 -20.27 4.23
N LEU A 357 1.96 -20.01 5.23
CA LEU A 357 1.61 -19.24 6.42
C LEU A 357 2.70 -18.23 6.71
N GLN A 358 2.31 -16.96 6.87
CA GLN A 358 3.22 -15.90 7.29
C GLN A 358 3.11 -15.68 8.80
N VAL A 359 4.25 -15.68 9.49
CA VAL A 359 4.35 -15.46 10.92
C VAL A 359 4.54 -13.99 11.21
N GLY A 360 3.48 -13.32 11.67
CA GLY A 360 3.48 -11.88 11.92
C GLY A 360 3.45 -11.00 10.66
N ASN A 361 3.45 -9.69 10.86
CA ASN A 361 3.56 -8.65 9.83
C ASN A 361 4.52 -7.57 10.32
N GLU A 362 5.50 -7.17 9.48
CA GLU A 362 6.47 -6.10 9.80
C GLU A 362 7.12 -6.20 11.20
N ASN A 363 7.13 -7.40 11.76
CA ASN A 363 7.74 -7.68 13.04
C ASN A 363 9.24 -7.97 12.89
N GLY A 364 10.03 -7.57 13.86
CA GLY A 364 11.48 -7.72 13.80
C GLY A 364 12.18 -7.67 15.15
N GLY A 365 13.51 -7.81 15.11
CA GLY A 365 14.35 -7.81 16.30
C GLY A 365 14.32 -9.12 17.09
N PRO A 366 14.98 -9.17 18.27
CA PRO A 366 15.11 -10.39 19.09
C PRO A 366 13.77 -11.00 19.50
N ALA A 367 12.80 -10.17 19.87
CA ALA A 367 11.48 -10.61 20.27
C ALA A 367 10.73 -11.37 19.16
N TYR A 368 10.89 -10.93 17.93
CA TYR A 368 10.32 -11.61 16.77
C TYR A 368 11.06 -12.93 16.47
N ASP A 369 12.39 -12.92 16.55
CA ASP A 369 13.21 -14.11 16.29
C ASP A 369 12.86 -15.28 17.22
N GLU A 370 12.66 -15.01 18.52
CA GLU A 370 12.21 -16.01 19.49
C GLU A 370 10.82 -16.57 19.15
N ARG A 371 9.89 -15.71 18.75
CA ARG A 371 8.53 -16.10 18.37
C ARG A 371 8.50 -16.89 17.07
N TYR A 372 9.21 -16.42 16.05
CA TYR A 372 9.34 -17.14 14.79
C TYR A 372 9.83 -18.56 15.01
N ALA A 373 10.80 -18.78 15.92
CA ALA A 373 11.30 -20.09 16.25
C ALA A 373 10.21 -21.02 16.83
N LEU A 374 9.34 -20.50 17.71
CA LEU A 374 8.23 -21.29 18.28
C LEU A 374 7.24 -21.75 17.21
N PHE A 375 6.84 -20.82 16.33
CA PHE A 375 5.93 -21.14 15.21
C PHE A 375 6.58 -22.11 14.24
N TYR A 376 7.85 -21.86 13.88
CA TYR A 376 8.60 -22.73 12.96
C TYR A 376 8.65 -24.16 13.48
N ASP A 377 9.09 -24.37 14.73
CA ASP A 377 9.25 -25.70 15.30
C ASP A 377 7.91 -26.45 15.36
N ALA A 378 6.86 -25.80 15.87
CA ALA A 378 5.55 -26.43 16.01
C ALA A 378 4.88 -26.76 14.67
N ILE A 379 4.97 -25.85 13.71
CA ILE A 379 4.36 -26.06 12.38
C ILE A 379 5.15 -27.12 11.62
N LYS A 380 6.48 -27.06 11.63
CA LYS A 380 7.30 -28.04 10.90
C LYS A 380 7.24 -29.45 11.51
N GLU A 381 6.98 -29.56 12.81
CA GLU A 381 6.73 -30.85 13.45
C GLU A 381 5.42 -31.49 12.97
N LYS A 382 4.31 -30.71 12.87
CA LYS A 382 2.97 -31.24 12.59
C LYS A 382 2.59 -31.16 11.10
N TYR A 383 3.03 -30.11 10.39
CA TYR A 383 2.69 -29.79 8.99
C TYR A 383 3.93 -29.36 8.20
N PRO A 384 4.90 -30.27 7.98
CA PRO A 384 6.18 -29.93 7.33
C PRO A 384 6.03 -29.40 5.89
N GLU A 385 4.90 -29.68 5.24
CA GLU A 385 4.58 -29.22 3.88
C GLU A 385 4.21 -27.73 3.82
N ILE A 386 3.76 -27.12 4.92
CA ILE A 386 3.41 -25.69 4.94
C ILE A 386 4.68 -24.84 4.86
N LYS A 387 4.78 -24.02 3.81
CA LYS A 387 5.87 -23.06 3.72
C LYS A 387 5.66 -21.87 4.64
N LEU A 388 6.71 -21.49 5.36
CA LEU A 388 6.68 -20.35 6.28
C LEU A 388 7.29 -19.11 5.65
N VAL A 389 6.58 -17.98 5.80
CA VAL A 389 7.03 -16.65 5.41
C VAL A 389 7.45 -15.89 6.66
N ALA A 390 8.69 -15.38 6.67
CA ALA A 390 9.25 -14.56 7.74
C ALA A 390 9.31 -13.09 7.33
N CYS A 391 9.09 -12.18 8.28
CA CYS A 391 9.21 -10.73 8.05
C CYS A 391 10.68 -10.28 8.00
N LEU A 392 10.98 -9.34 7.10
CA LEU A 392 12.22 -8.55 7.12
C LEU A 392 11.92 -7.16 7.68
N TRP A 393 12.01 -7.00 9.00
CA TRP A 393 11.82 -5.72 9.68
C TRP A 393 12.87 -5.52 10.77
N ASN A 394 13.71 -4.49 10.64
CA ASN A 394 14.88 -4.29 11.53
C ASN A 394 15.82 -5.52 11.62
N GLY A 395 16.00 -6.21 10.49
CA GLY A 395 16.76 -7.46 10.37
C GLY A 395 15.87 -8.69 10.23
N MET A 396 16.43 -9.76 9.69
CA MET A 396 15.73 -11.05 9.55
C MET A 396 15.96 -11.96 10.76
N PRO A 397 15.04 -12.90 11.03
CA PRO A 397 15.26 -13.96 12.05
C PRO A 397 16.54 -14.76 11.78
N LYS A 398 17.17 -15.24 12.84
CA LYS A 398 18.43 -16.00 12.77
C LYS A 398 18.35 -17.36 13.47
N SER A 399 17.33 -17.58 14.29
CA SER A 399 17.18 -18.78 15.15
C SER A 399 16.75 -20.02 14.35
N ARG A 400 16.08 -19.84 13.20
CA ARG A 400 15.62 -20.90 12.29
C ARG A 400 15.89 -20.53 10.83
N SER A 401 15.83 -21.55 9.97
CA SER A 401 15.93 -21.34 8.52
C SER A 401 14.74 -20.54 8.00
N ILE A 402 15.01 -19.67 7.01
CA ILE A 402 14.00 -18.88 6.34
C ILE A 402 13.73 -19.53 4.99
N GLU A 403 12.48 -19.96 4.75
CA GLU A 403 12.07 -20.50 3.46
C GLU A 403 11.70 -19.36 2.50
N ILE A 404 10.87 -18.43 2.95
CA ILE A 404 10.43 -17.25 2.21
C ILE A 404 10.63 -16.03 3.11
N LEU A 405 11.29 -14.99 2.59
CA LEU A 405 11.51 -13.73 3.28
C LEU A 405 10.66 -12.63 2.65
N ASP A 406 9.84 -11.98 3.47
CA ASP A 406 8.94 -10.90 3.05
C ASP A 406 9.63 -9.53 3.17
N GLU A 407 9.76 -8.84 2.03
CA GLU A 407 10.37 -7.51 1.90
C GLU A 407 9.31 -6.47 1.52
N HIS A 408 9.31 -5.30 2.18
CA HIS A 408 8.37 -4.21 1.94
C HIS A 408 9.07 -2.94 1.45
N TYR A 409 8.48 -2.23 0.46
CA TYR A 409 9.04 -1.03 -0.16
C TYR A 409 7.99 0.05 -0.43
N TYR A 410 8.06 1.14 0.31
CA TYR A 410 7.23 2.33 0.09
C TYR A 410 8.15 3.53 -0.15
N SER A 411 8.18 4.06 -1.39
CA SER A 411 9.13 5.12 -1.72
C SER A 411 8.73 5.90 -2.97
N THR A 412 9.68 6.65 -3.54
CA THR A 412 9.48 7.46 -4.76
C THR A 412 9.61 6.62 -6.05
N PRO A 413 9.12 7.10 -7.21
CA PRO A 413 9.34 6.42 -8.49
C PRO A 413 10.83 6.19 -8.79
N GLU A 414 11.69 7.16 -8.42
CA GLU A 414 13.14 7.10 -8.59
C GLU A 414 13.75 5.93 -7.83
N PHE A 415 13.29 5.70 -6.61
CA PHE A 415 13.70 4.54 -5.82
C PHE A 415 13.43 3.25 -6.57
N PHE A 416 12.26 3.10 -7.17
CA PHE A 416 11.84 1.88 -7.85
C PHE A 416 12.60 1.65 -9.15
N TYR A 417 12.71 2.63 -10.05
CA TYR A 417 13.40 2.39 -11.31
C TYR A 417 14.93 2.29 -11.16
N ASN A 418 15.53 2.90 -10.14
CA ASN A 418 16.94 2.73 -9.84
C ASN A 418 17.26 1.35 -9.22
N ARG A 419 16.23 0.63 -8.80
CA ARG A 419 16.33 -0.73 -8.25
C ARG A 419 15.99 -1.85 -9.24
N PHE A 420 15.95 -1.54 -10.53
CA PHE A 420 15.79 -2.54 -11.59
C PHE A 420 16.78 -3.72 -11.46
N HIS A 421 18.01 -3.47 -11.02
CA HIS A 421 19.08 -4.44 -10.82
C HIS A 421 19.26 -4.89 -9.36
N GLN A 422 18.33 -4.61 -8.46
CA GLN A 422 18.47 -4.89 -7.02
C GLN A 422 18.78 -6.37 -6.75
N TYR A 423 18.05 -7.25 -7.40
CA TYR A 423 18.11 -8.70 -7.15
C TYR A 423 19.19 -9.44 -7.96
N ASP A 424 19.88 -8.76 -8.88
CA ASP A 424 20.94 -9.37 -9.70
C ASP A 424 22.07 -9.95 -8.85
N THR A 425 22.34 -9.38 -7.68
CA THR A 425 23.44 -9.77 -6.77
C THR A 425 22.99 -10.65 -5.61
N TYR A 426 21.71 -10.94 -5.46
CA TYR A 426 21.22 -11.82 -4.40
C TYR A 426 21.71 -13.24 -4.62
N LYS A 427 22.02 -13.93 -3.52
CA LYS A 427 22.51 -15.30 -3.58
C LYS A 427 21.37 -16.26 -3.97
N ARG A 428 21.57 -17.01 -5.05
CA ARG A 428 20.60 -17.96 -5.59
C ARG A 428 20.51 -19.21 -4.73
N GLY A 429 19.30 -19.78 -4.58
CA GLY A 429 19.07 -21.06 -3.92
C GLY A 429 19.23 -21.05 -2.40
N GLU A 430 19.28 -19.88 -1.75
CA GLU A 430 19.39 -19.79 -0.29
C GLU A 430 18.02 -19.65 0.37
N LYS A 431 17.20 -18.75 -0.10
CA LYS A 431 15.80 -18.50 0.32
C LYS A 431 15.03 -17.84 -0.81
N GLU A 432 13.73 -18.03 -0.80
CA GLU A 432 12.83 -17.31 -1.70
C GLU A 432 12.58 -15.90 -1.17
N ILE A 433 12.49 -14.90 -2.06
CA ILE A 433 12.09 -13.55 -1.71
C ILE A 433 10.64 -13.35 -2.15
N TYR A 434 9.85 -12.87 -1.23
CA TYR A 434 8.52 -12.33 -1.43
C TYR A 434 8.58 -10.82 -1.28
N VAL A 435 8.23 -10.05 -2.31
CA VAL A 435 8.04 -8.61 -2.18
C VAL A 435 6.56 -8.39 -1.87
N GLY A 436 6.24 -8.43 -0.57
CA GLY A 436 4.87 -8.56 -0.08
C GLY A 436 4.09 -7.27 -0.09
N GLU A 437 4.79 -6.15 0.02
CA GLU A 437 4.17 -4.85 -0.06
C GLU A 437 5.09 -3.87 -0.79
N TYR A 438 4.58 -3.23 -1.84
CA TYR A 438 5.29 -2.13 -2.50
C TYR A 438 4.32 -1.18 -3.18
N ALA A 439 4.64 0.10 -3.11
CA ALA A 439 3.94 1.16 -3.83
C ALA A 439 4.77 2.45 -3.87
N VAL A 440 4.57 3.25 -4.90
CA VAL A 440 5.03 4.64 -4.90
C VAL A 440 4.18 5.45 -3.92
N THR A 441 4.83 6.10 -2.95
CA THR A 441 4.22 6.90 -1.89
C THR A 441 4.81 8.31 -1.84
N GLN A 442 4.64 9.02 -0.72
CA GLN A 442 5.36 10.25 -0.38
C GLN A 442 5.00 11.47 -1.24
N LYS A 443 3.73 11.56 -1.69
CA LYS A 443 3.23 12.66 -2.53
C LYS A 443 4.04 12.86 -3.83
N ASN A 444 4.58 11.76 -4.37
CA ASN A 444 5.45 11.79 -5.54
C ASN A 444 4.88 10.99 -6.73
N GLY A 445 3.59 11.16 -6.99
CA GLY A 445 2.89 10.50 -8.09
C GLY A 445 2.20 9.19 -7.70
N GLN A 446 1.96 8.97 -6.39
CA GLN A 446 1.12 7.86 -5.94
C GLN A 446 -0.28 7.95 -6.56
N GLY A 447 -0.73 6.84 -7.15
CA GLY A 447 -2.01 6.76 -7.86
C GLY A 447 -2.01 7.37 -9.26
N ALA A 448 -0.94 8.07 -9.67
CA ALA A 448 -0.74 8.63 -11.01
C ALA A 448 0.09 7.71 -11.92
N LEU A 449 0.13 8.02 -13.21
CA LEU A 449 0.97 7.32 -14.19
C LEU A 449 2.45 7.33 -13.80
N ARG A 450 2.94 8.45 -13.25
CA ARG A 450 4.33 8.59 -12.79
C ARG A 450 4.72 7.49 -11.77
N GLY A 451 3.84 7.19 -10.83
CA GLY A 451 4.05 6.11 -9.87
C GLY A 451 4.08 4.75 -10.56
N ALA A 452 3.09 4.50 -11.39
CA ALA A 452 2.95 3.26 -12.14
C ALA A 452 4.16 2.96 -13.06
N LEU A 453 4.79 3.99 -13.63
CA LEU A 453 6.01 3.85 -14.44
C LEU A 453 7.19 3.35 -13.60
N GLY A 454 7.40 3.90 -12.40
CA GLY A 454 8.46 3.46 -11.48
C GLY A 454 8.24 2.02 -11.02
N GLU A 455 7.01 1.71 -10.61
CA GLU A 455 6.61 0.36 -10.19
C GLU A 455 6.77 -0.66 -11.32
N ALA A 456 6.40 -0.31 -12.56
CA ALA A 456 6.56 -1.17 -13.73
C ALA A 456 8.02 -1.56 -13.96
N VAL A 457 8.95 -0.62 -13.85
CA VAL A 457 10.39 -0.90 -13.99
C VAL A 457 10.88 -1.83 -12.89
N PHE A 458 10.47 -1.62 -11.64
CA PHE A 458 10.82 -2.50 -10.53
C PHE A 458 10.27 -3.92 -10.74
N MET A 459 9.02 -4.04 -11.19
CA MET A 459 8.41 -5.33 -11.54
C MET A 459 9.21 -6.08 -12.61
N MET A 460 9.71 -5.37 -13.64
CA MET A 460 10.58 -5.97 -14.66
C MET A 460 11.90 -6.49 -14.06
N GLY A 461 12.49 -5.76 -13.13
CA GLY A 461 13.68 -6.19 -12.39
C GLY A 461 13.43 -7.44 -11.54
N MET A 462 12.27 -7.49 -10.87
CA MET A 462 11.84 -8.70 -10.13
C MET A 462 11.62 -9.89 -11.07
N GLU A 463 10.94 -9.71 -12.22
CA GLU A 463 10.75 -10.78 -13.22
C GLU A 463 12.07 -11.32 -13.73
N ASN A 464 13.03 -10.46 -14.04
CA ASN A 464 14.36 -10.88 -14.50
C ASN A 464 15.11 -11.76 -13.48
N ASN A 465 14.69 -11.71 -12.21
CA ASN A 465 15.29 -12.43 -11.08
C ASN A 465 14.26 -13.36 -10.40
N SER A 466 13.36 -13.97 -11.18
CA SER A 466 12.30 -14.83 -10.64
C SER A 466 12.79 -16.15 -10.02
N ASP A 467 14.07 -16.45 -10.10
CA ASP A 467 14.75 -17.51 -9.34
C ASP A 467 15.12 -17.09 -7.90
N VAL A 468 15.02 -15.81 -7.61
CA VAL A 468 15.20 -15.20 -6.27
C VAL A 468 13.88 -14.64 -5.78
N VAL A 469 13.25 -13.72 -6.54
CA VAL A 469 11.95 -13.16 -6.23
C VAL A 469 10.89 -14.09 -6.81
N THR A 470 10.28 -14.90 -5.95
CA THR A 470 9.31 -15.90 -6.39
C THR A 470 7.87 -15.43 -6.27
N MET A 471 7.62 -14.38 -5.50
CA MET A 471 6.28 -13.85 -5.20
C MET A 471 6.33 -12.33 -5.10
N THR A 472 5.28 -11.65 -5.59
CA THR A 472 5.11 -10.20 -5.42
C THR A 472 3.65 -9.83 -5.24
N SER A 473 3.34 -8.82 -4.44
CA SER A 473 2.01 -8.21 -4.34
C SER A 473 2.08 -6.72 -4.04
N TYR A 474 1.27 -5.95 -4.74
CA TYR A 474 1.13 -4.51 -4.51
C TYR A 474 0.29 -4.24 -3.26
N ALA A 475 0.57 -3.19 -2.52
CA ALA A 475 -0.16 -2.81 -1.32
C ALA A 475 -0.40 -1.29 -1.21
N PRO A 476 -1.58 -0.89 -0.68
CA PRO A 476 -2.81 -1.66 -0.47
C PRO A 476 -3.64 -1.88 -1.74
N LEU A 477 -4.64 -2.77 -1.62
CA LEU A 477 -5.45 -3.21 -2.75
C LEU A 477 -6.66 -2.30 -3.01
N PHE A 478 -7.47 -2.02 -1.98
CA PHE A 478 -8.76 -1.36 -2.09
C PHE A 478 -8.89 -0.10 -1.23
N ILE A 479 -9.66 0.86 -1.74
CA ILE A 479 -10.11 2.03 -0.96
C ILE A 479 -11.54 2.42 -1.30
N ASN A 480 -12.37 2.53 -0.27
CA ASN A 480 -13.58 3.34 -0.34
C ASN A 480 -13.17 4.82 -0.27
N VAL A 481 -13.40 5.57 -1.35
CA VAL A 481 -12.93 6.96 -1.46
C VAL A 481 -13.49 7.90 -0.40
N ASN A 482 -14.56 7.47 0.29
CA ASN A 482 -15.19 8.23 1.38
C ASN A 482 -14.48 8.03 2.73
N LYS A 483 -13.59 7.02 2.86
CA LYS A 483 -12.81 6.73 4.08
C LYS A 483 -11.37 6.40 3.71
N ARG A 484 -10.54 7.43 3.61
CA ARG A 484 -9.13 7.30 3.22
C ARG A 484 -8.22 7.43 4.44
N SER A 485 -7.63 6.34 4.86
CA SER A 485 -6.58 6.30 5.90
C SER A 485 -5.19 6.15 5.30
N TRP A 486 -5.08 5.57 4.11
CA TRP A 486 -3.83 5.35 3.36
C TRP A 486 -4.02 5.67 1.87
N ASN A 487 -2.94 6.05 1.19
CA ASN A 487 -2.85 6.32 -0.26
C ASN A 487 -1.40 6.06 -0.73
N PRO A 488 -1.15 5.35 -1.84
CA PRO A 488 -2.10 4.94 -2.89
C PRO A 488 -2.79 3.60 -2.63
N ASP A 489 -3.78 3.27 -3.49
CA ASP A 489 -4.46 1.98 -3.52
C ASP A 489 -4.72 1.58 -4.98
N LEU A 490 -4.69 0.28 -5.31
CA LEU A 490 -4.88 -0.15 -6.71
C LEU A 490 -6.28 0.13 -7.23
N ILE A 491 -7.31 -0.20 -6.43
CA ILE A 491 -8.71 -0.17 -6.83
C ILE A 491 -9.46 0.79 -5.92
N ASN A 492 -9.99 1.84 -6.51
CA ASN A 492 -10.73 2.88 -5.81
C ASN A 492 -12.23 2.74 -6.12
N PHE A 493 -13.08 2.84 -5.11
CA PHE A 493 -14.51 2.66 -5.26
C PHE A 493 -15.34 3.54 -4.31
N ASP A 494 -16.62 3.69 -4.63
CA ASP A 494 -17.67 4.13 -3.70
C ASP A 494 -18.76 3.05 -3.61
N ASN A 495 -19.93 3.41 -3.14
CA ASN A 495 -21.02 2.44 -2.97
C ASN A 495 -21.61 1.87 -4.29
N HIS A 496 -21.20 2.36 -5.48
CA HIS A 496 -21.76 1.91 -6.77
C HIS A 496 -20.79 2.05 -7.97
N ARG A 497 -19.63 2.68 -7.80
CA ARG A 497 -18.63 2.90 -8.87
C ARG A 497 -17.27 2.37 -8.46
N VAL A 498 -16.48 1.99 -9.46
CA VAL A 498 -15.13 1.48 -9.26
C VAL A 498 -14.22 1.91 -10.40
N PHE A 499 -12.96 2.22 -10.08
CA PHE A 499 -11.91 2.39 -11.08
C PHE A 499 -10.58 1.81 -10.61
N GLY A 500 -9.77 1.36 -11.57
CA GLY A 500 -8.36 1.02 -11.35
C GLY A 500 -7.48 2.24 -11.53
N THR A 501 -6.46 2.38 -10.69
CA THR A 501 -5.38 3.37 -10.89
C THR A 501 -4.49 2.95 -12.06
N PRO A 502 -3.60 3.81 -12.59
CA PRO A 502 -2.56 3.38 -13.53
C PRO A 502 -1.72 2.20 -13.02
N SER A 503 -1.40 2.16 -11.70
CA SER A 503 -0.72 1.02 -11.07
C SER A 503 -1.52 -0.28 -11.15
N TYR A 504 -2.86 -0.23 -11.01
CA TYR A 504 -3.73 -1.40 -11.22
C TYR A 504 -3.55 -1.96 -12.64
N TYR A 505 -3.54 -1.10 -13.64
CA TYR A 505 -3.39 -1.55 -15.02
C TYR A 505 -1.99 -2.08 -15.32
N VAL A 506 -0.95 -1.56 -14.68
CA VAL A 506 0.40 -2.16 -14.77
C VAL A 506 0.42 -3.56 -14.20
N GLN A 507 -0.14 -3.77 -12.99
CA GLN A 507 -0.26 -5.10 -12.39
C GLN A 507 -1.02 -6.07 -13.33
N GLN A 508 -2.14 -5.63 -13.89
CA GLN A 508 -2.95 -6.42 -14.83
C GLN A 508 -2.19 -6.74 -16.13
N MET A 509 -1.56 -5.74 -16.74
CA MET A 509 -0.77 -5.95 -17.97
C MET A 509 0.33 -6.97 -17.75
N PHE A 510 1.01 -6.93 -16.62
CA PHE A 510 2.17 -7.77 -16.34
C PHE A 510 1.76 -9.19 -15.93
N SER A 511 0.75 -9.34 -15.08
CA SER A 511 0.26 -10.66 -14.64
C SER A 511 -0.36 -11.46 -15.80
N GLN A 512 -1.05 -10.79 -16.72
CA GLN A 512 -1.66 -11.43 -17.89
C GLN A 512 -0.65 -11.78 -19.02
N HIS A 513 0.55 -11.17 -18.97
CA HIS A 513 1.60 -11.34 -20.00
C HIS A 513 2.92 -11.80 -19.38
N LEU A 514 2.85 -12.89 -18.62
CA LEU A 514 3.99 -13.53 -17.99
C LEU A 514 4.30 -14.86 -18.67
N GLY A 515 5.56 -15.05 -19.06
CA GLY A 515 6.07 -16.30 -19.64
C GLY A 515 6.47 -17.30 -18.54
N LYS A 516 6.92 -18.48 -18.97
CA LYS A 516 7.43 -19.52 -18.08
C LYS A 516 8.96 -19.44 -17.87
N PHE A 517 9.64 -18.67 -18.73
CA PHE A 517 11.08 -18.47 -18.67
C PHE A 517 11.43 -17.03 -19.00
N VAL A 518 12.42 -16.49 -18.29
CA VAL A 518 13.06 -15.23 -18.62
C VAL A 518 13.90 -15.40 -19.87
N VAL A 519 13.90 -14.40 -20.72
CA VAL A 519 14.66 -14.35 -21.98
C VAL A 519 15.60 -13.14 -21.93
N PRO A 520 16.89 -13.31 -22.25
CA PRO A 520 17.85 -12.21 -22.20
C PRO A 520 17.51 -11.09 -23.20
N VAL A 521 17.58 -9.87 -22.70
CA VAL A 521 17.42 -8.65 -23.49
C VAL A 521 18.73 -7.86 -23.42
N LYS A 522 19.23 -7.43 -24.57
CA LYS A 522 20.38 -6.52 -24.70
C LYS A 522 19.91 -5.24 -25.35
N SER A 523 20.26 -4.10 -24.80
CA SER A 523 19.94 -2.80 -25.36
C SER A 523 21.20 -1.93 -25.45
N ASP A 524 21.25 -1.05 -26.44
CA ASP A 524 22.25 0.00 -26.59
C ASP A 524 21.79 1.35 -26.02
N ILE A 525 20.66 1.35 -25.32
CA ILE A 525 20.05 2.53 -24.67
C ILE A 525 21.03 3.10 -23.65
N GLN A 526 21.43 4.37 -23.87
CA GLN A 526 22.39 5.01 -22.99
C GLN A 526 21.69 5.56 -21.75
N PRO A 527 22.28 5.39 -20.55
CA PRO A 527 21.75 5.97 -19.33
C PRO A 527 21.84 7.49 -19.36
N ILE A 528 20.89 8.12 -18.71
CA ILE A 528 20.91 9.55 -18.40
C ILE A 528 21.50 9.69 -17.00
N GLU A 529 22.56 10.50 -16.88
CA GLU A 529 23.12 10.86 -15.58
C GLU A 529 22.46 12.15 -15.10
N LYS A 530 21.82 12.10 -13.95
CA LYS A 530 21.26 13.26 -13.26
C LYS A 530 22.00 13.49 -11.97
N ASN A 531 22.31 14.74 -11.70
CA ASN A 531 22.79 15.12 -10.38
C ASN A 531 21.62 15.04 -9.38
N ILE A 532 21.81 14.30 -8.30
CA ILE A 532 20.79 14.10 -7.26
C ILE A 532 20.44 15.42 -6.57
N MET A 533 21.45 16.28 -6.40
CA MET A 533 21.28 17.62 -5.83
C MET A 533 22.27 18.61 -6.47
N SER A 534 21.76 19.74 -6.91
CA SER A 534 22.56 20.78 -7.56
C SER A 534 22.94 21.91 -6.61
N GLY A 535 23.72 21.59 -5.56
CA GLY A 535 24.14 22.60 -4.57
C GLY A 535 23.07 22.91 -3.51
N GLY A 536 23.42 23.79 -2.59
CA GLY A 536 22.58 24.18 -1.44
C GLY A 536 23.41 24.75 -0.30
N GLY A 537 22.77 25.00 0.83
CA GLY A 537 23.39 25.49 2.07
C GLY A 537 23.91 24.36 2.96
N ILE A 538 24.23 24.72 4.17
CA ILE A 538 24.79 23.86 5.22
C ILE A 538 23.96 23.94 6.48
N GLY A 539 24.07 22.95 7.36
CA GLY A 539 23.38 23.01 8.66
C GLY A 539 23.91 21.98 9.66
N VAL A 540 23.37 22.07 10.87
CA VAL A 540 23.69 21.17 11.98
C VAL A 540 22.43 20.82 12.76
N GLY A 541 22.39 19.65 13.34
CA GLY A 541 21.22 19.19 14.10
C GLY A 541 21.47 17.91 14.87
N THR A 542 20.41 17.41 15.51
CA THR A 542 20.43 16.21 16.32
C THR A 542 19.13 15.43 16.21
N TRP A 543 19.21 14.16 16.57
CA TRP A 543 18.06 13.29 16.81
C TRP A 543 18.12 12.78 18.25
N VAL A 544 17.12 13.09 19.07
CA VAL A 544 17.06 12.71 20.50
C VAL A 544 18.38 12.95 21.26
N THR A 545 19.05 14.06 20.98
CA THR A 545 20.41 14.32 21.48
C THR A 545 20.63 15.81 21.67
N GLN A 546 21.32 16.21 22.72
CA GLN A 546 21.82 17.57 22.94
C GLN A 546 23.27 17.68 22.49
N ALA A 547 23.61 18.74 21.75
CA ALA A 547 24.93 18.91 21.18
C ALA A 547 25.38 20.39 21.10
N GLU A 548 26.67 20.59 20.96
CA GLU A 548 27.30 21.88 20.71
C GLU A 548 28.09 21.84 19.41
N TYR A 549 28.08 22.98 18.70
CA TYR A 549 28.72 23.14 17.40
C TYR A 549 29.52 24.45 17.38
N LYS A 550 30.75 24.39 16.87
CA LYS A 550 31.59 25.59 16.67
C LYS A 550 32.42 25.46 15.40
N ASP A 551 33.03 26.54 14.98
CA ASP A 551 33.90 26.63 13.80
C ASP A 551 33.20 26.14 12.52
N LEU A 552 31.96 26.58 12.30
CA LEU A 552 31.25 26.28 11.06
C LEU A 552 31.89 27.10 9.93
N MET A 553 32.53 26.43 8.98
CA MET A 553 33.22 27.06 7.87
C MET A 553 32.86 26.40 6.54
N VAL A 554 32.64 27.22 5.52
CA VAL A 554 32.51 26.78 4.14
C VAL A 554 33.63 27.35 3.30
N TYR A 555 34.25 26.48 2.54
CA TYR A 555 35.30 26.84 1.57
C TYR A 555 34.83 26.52 0.16
N VAL A 556 35.04 27.47 -0.75
CA VAL A 556 34.86 27.27 -2.19
C VAL A 556 36.23 27.62 -2.83
N ASP A 557 36.71 26.71 -3.68
CA ASP A 557 38.05 26.81 -4.29
C ASP A 557 39.17 27.10 -3.26
N GLY A 558 39.08 26.47 -2.08
CA GLY A 558 40.03 26.59 -0.97
C GLY A 558 39.97 27.94 -0.22
N LYS A 559 39.06 28.84 -0.59
CA LYS A 559 38.85 30.13 0.08
C LYS A 559 37.67 30.07 1.02
N PRO A 560 37.76 30.58 2.25
CA PRO A 560 36.63 30.66 3.17
C PRO A 560 35.60 31.67 2.64
N VAL A 561 34.36 31.19 2.40
CA VAL A 561 33.23 32.01 1.96
C VAL A 561 32.19 32.22 3.06
N TYR A 562 32.22 31.38 4.10
CA TYR A 562 31.40 31.50 5.29
C TYR A 562 32.17 31.06 6.53
N LYS A 563 31.96 31.76 7.61
CA LYS A 563 32.49 31.43 8.93
C LYS A 563 31.50 31.83 10.01
N ASN A 564 31.24 30.89 10.94
CA ASN A 564 30.48 31.14 12.17
C ASN A 564 31.19 30.43 13.34
N SER A 565 31.58 31.18 14.32
CA SER A 565 32.31 30.67 15.50
C SER A 565 31.39 30.03 16.54
N GLY A 566 30.08 29.93 16.31
CA GLY A 566 29.09 29.35 17.23
C GLY A 566 28.02 30.36 17.67
N GLU A 567 27.76 31.38 16.86
CA GLU A 567 26.78 32.43 17.14
C GLU A 567 25.44 32.13 16.48
N ILE A 568 24.33 32.51 17.13
CA ILE A 568 23.01 32.54 16.47
C ILE A 568 22.97 33.79 15.62
N ILE A 569 22.84 33.59 14.31
CA ILE A 569 22.77 34.66 13.32
C ILE A 569 21.36 34.77 12.76
N SER A 570 20.95 35.99 12.42
CA SER A 570 19.55 36.29 12.02
C SER A 570 19.04 35.57 10.75
N HIS A 571 19.94 35.04 9.94
CA HIS A 571 19.62 34.35 8.69
C HIS A 571 19.69 32.81 8.76
N LEU A 572 19.87 32.24 9.96
CA LEU A 572 19.65 30.80 10.14
C LEU A 572 18.14 30.46 10.09
N ASN A 573 17.83 29.45 9.32
CA ASN A 573 16.51 28.85 9.30
C ASN A 573 16.46 27.62 10.21
N TYR A 574 15.27 27.21 10.60
CA TYR A 574 15.02 26.10 11.51
C TYR A 574 14.00 25.16 10.90
N ASP A 575 14.04 23.90 11.28
CA ASP A 575 13.05 22.89 10.87
C ASP A 575 11.62 23.27 11.29
N SER A 576 11.48 23.91 12.48
CA SER A 576 10.20 24.41 12.97
C SER A 576 10.36 25.64 13.87
N ASN A 577 9.28 26.42 14.01
CA ASN A 577 9.24 27.54 14.97
C ASN A 577 9.32 27.09 16.44
N GLU A 578 8.85 25.88 16.72
CA GLU A 578 8.94 25.28 18.05
C GLU A 578 10.40 24.95 18.37
N HIS A 579 11.10 24.31 17.46
CA HIS A 579 12.49 23.90 17.65
C HIS A 579 13.47 25.06 17.62
N LYS A 580 13.10 26.21 17.06
CA LYS A 580 13.95 27.44 17.17
C LYS A 580 14.28 27.79 18.61
N ARG A 581 13.37 27.55 19.56
CA ARG A 581 13.58 27.83 21.00
C ARG A 581 14.59 26.88 21.66
N ASN A 582 14.93 25.79 20.98
CA ASN A 582 15.87 24.79 21.49
C ASN A 582 17.34 25.13 21.16
N TRP A 583 17.56 26.24 20.48
CA TRP A 583 18.91 26.71 20.11
C TRP A 583 19.33 27.91 20.93
N ASP A 584 20.59 27.87 21.39
CA ASP A 584 21.19 28.91 22.21
C ASP A 584 22.68 29.07 21.85
N THR A 585 23.29 30.17 22.29
CA THR A 585 24.73 30.36 22.22
C THR A 585 25.33 30.11 23.61
N THR A 586 26.36 29.31 23.67
CA THR A 586 27.11 29.02 24.91
C THR A 586 28.57 29.37 24.71
N VAL A 587 29.31 29.48 25.80
CA VAL A 587 30.79 29.66 25.79
C VAL A 587 31.36 28.36 26.35
N ASP A 588 32.31 27.78 25.65
CA ASP A 588 32.96 26.55 26.09
C ASP A 588 34.01 26.84 27.21
N ALA A 589 34.61 25.77 27.73
CA ALA A 589 35.61 25.92 28.83
C ALA A 589 36.85 26.69 28.41
N SER A 590 37.11 26.91 27.12
CA SER A 590 38.21 27.74 26.60
C SER A 590 37.81 29.19 26.38
N GLY A 591 36.55 29.57 26.62
CA GLY A 591 36.02 30.92 26.38
C GLY A 591 35.56 31.14 24.93
N GLU A 592 35.52 30.10 24.11
CA GLU A 592 35.06 30.16 22.72
C GLU A 592 33.55 29.94 22.63
N GLY A 593 32.86 30.69 21.74
CA GLY A 593 31.45 30.55 21.50
C GLY A 593 31.11 29.23 20.81
N ALA A 594 29.98 28.63 21.19
CA ALA A 594 29.41 27.46 20.53
C ALA A 594 27.89 27.60 20.39
N LEU A 595 27.37 27.18 19.25
CA LEU A 595 25.92 27.01 19.01
C LEU A 595 25.46 25.73 19.71
N LYS A 596 24.49 25.86 20.61
CA LYS A 596 24.02 24.75 21.44
C LYS A 596 22.58 24.37 21.11
N GLN A 597 22.35 23.09 20.88
CA GLN A 597 21.03 22.50 20.79
C GLN A 597 20.69 21.84 22.15
N ASN A 598 19.59 22.26 22.79
CA ASN A 598 19.23 21.95 24.17
C ASN A 598 18.14 20.93 24.36
N SER A 599 17.57 20.35 23.27
CA SER A 599 16.42 19.47 23.32
C SER A 599 16.80 18.02 23.00
N ASN A 600 16.07 17.08 23.61
CA ASN A 600 16.09 15.66 23.24
C ASN A 600 14.91 15.31 22.31
N ALA A 601 14.33 16.28 21.60
CA ALA A 601 13.33 16.01 20.57
C ALA A 601 13.96 15.38 19.34
N GLU A 602 13.15 14.75 18.56
CA GLU A 602 13.53 14.17 17.28
C GLU A 602 13.67 15.27 16.21
N ASN A 603 14.60 15.08 15.27
CA ASN A 603 14.71 15.89 14.06
C ASN A 603 14.84 17.41 14.33
N VAL A 604 15.73 17.80 15.24
CA VAL A 604 15.96 19.23 15.55
C VAL A 604 17.17 19.72 14.79
N PHE A 605 17.00 20.63 13.83
CA PHE A 605 18.12 21.20 13.08
C PHE A 605 17.97 22.69 12.76
N THR A 606 19.10 23.31 12.50
CA THR A 606 19.20 24.66 11.93
C THR A 606 20.08 24.64 10.71
N TYR A 607 19.79 25.50 9.73
CA TYR A 607 20.52 25.55 8.47
C TYR A 607 20.63 26.97 7.91
N LEU A 608 21.71 27.20 7.21
CA LEU A 608 21.96 28.38 6.41
C LEU A 608 21.54 28.12 4.97
N PRO A 609 20.41 28.62 4.49
CA PRO A 609 20.04 28.47 3.08
C PRO A 609 21.05 29.23 2.22
N ASN A 610 21.63 28.54 1.26
CA ASN A 610 22.57 29.10 0.28
C ASN A 610 22.55 28.24 -0.98
N ASN A 611 23.34 28.61 -1.97
CA ASN A 611 23.46 27.87 -3.23
C ASN A 611 24.94 27.52 -3.50
N PHE A 612 25.63 27.01 -2.48
CA PHE A 612 27.01 26.56 -2.61
C PHE A 612 27.07 25.37 -3.58
N THR A 613 28.05 25.39 -4.45
CA THR A 613 28.38 24.27 -5.36
C THR A 613 29.86 23.97 -5.25
N ASN A 614 30.27 22.69 -5.27
CA ASN A 614 31.69 22.32 -5.14
C ASN A 614 32.38 22.97 -3.94
N TYR A 615 31.97 22.60 -2.76
CA TYR A 615 32.43 23.24 -1.51
C TYR A 615 32.87 22.22 -0.47
N THR A 616 33.61 22.69 0.51
CA THR A 616 33.96 21.98 1.73
C THR A 616 33.28 22.63 2.92
N PHE A 617 32.47 21.89 3.65
CA PHE A 617 31.91 22.29 4.94
C PHE A 617 32.67 21.61 6.07
N SER A 618 33.15 22.38 7.00
CA SER A 618 33.77 21.87 8.22
C SER A 618 33.07 22.44 9.46
N VAL A 619 33.00 21.63 10.50
CA VAL A 619 32.39 21.97 11.79
C VAL A 619 32.99 21.11 12.90
N LYS A 620 33.17 21.69 14.09
CA LYS A 620 33.43 20.91 15.30
C LYS A 620 32.12 20.67 16.05
N ALA A 621 31.88 19.44 16.46
CA ALA A 621 30.70 19.05 17.20
C ALA A 621 31.03 18.26 18.47
N ARG A 622 30.23 18.48 19.53
CA ARG A 622 30.34 17.78 20.82
C ARG A 622 28.96 17.35 21.29
N LYS A 623 28.78 16.05 21.52
CA LYS A 623 27.58 15.49 22.14
C LYS A 623 27.61 15.81 23.65
N ILE A 624 26.52 16.33 24.18
CA ILE A 624 26.37 16.60 25.63
C ILE A 624 25.61 15.43 26.28
N SER A 625 24.46 15.06 25.75
CA SER A 625 23.64 13.98 26.28
C SER A 625 22.70 13.43 25.17
N GLY A 626 21.97 12.35 25.45
CA GLY A 626 20.95 11.78 24.53
C GLY A 626 21.40 10.49 23.89
N ASN A 627 20.51 9.92 23.06
CA ASN A 627 20.62 8.54 22.59
C ASN A 627 21.40 8.41 21.26
N GLU A 628 21.56 9.50 20.49
CA GLU A 628 22.22 9.48 19.17
C GLU A 628 23.39 10.48 19.11
N GLY A 629 23.84 10.83 17.92
CA GLY A 629 24.94 11.78 17.73
C GLY A 629 24.49 13.02 16.97
N PHE A 630 25.08 13.28 15.78
CA PHE A 630 24.94 14.55 15.06
C PHE A 630 24.25 14.35 13.71
N LEU A 631 23.50 15.36 13.28
CA LEU A 631 23.03 15.53 11.91
C LEU A 631 23.81 16.69 11.26
N ILE A 632 24.60 16.38 10.24
CA ILE A 632 25.40 17.38 9.52
C ILE A 632 24.77 17.58 8.16
N LEU A 633 24.08 18.71 7.98
CA LEU A 633 23.33 19.00 6.78
C LEU A 633 24.23 19.60 5.69
N PHE A 634 24.00 19.18 4.47
CA PHE A 634 24.65 19.74 3.28
C PHE A 634 23.66 19.79 2.11
N ASN A 635 23.92 20.61 1.11
CA ASN A 635 23.00 20.88 0.02
C ASN A 635 21.58 21.27 0.49
N ALA A 636 21.48 21.98 1.62
CA ALA A 636 20.21 22.34 2.23
C ALA A 636 19.58 23.53 1.46
N LYS A 637 18.47 23.28 0.77
CA LYS A 637 17.67 24.30 0.09
C LYS A 637 16.61 24.87 1.02
N ASP A 638 15.87 23.97 1.67
CA ASP A 638 14.86 24.27 2.67
C ASP A 638 14.70 23.10 3.64
N LYS A 639 13.69 23.16 4.52
CA LYS A 639 13.42 22.13 5.52
C LYS A 639 12.90 20.78 4.96
N ASN A 640 12.61 20.72 3.66
CA ASN A 640 12.10 19.52 2.97
C ASN A 640 13.07 18.99 1.91
N ASP A 641 14.11 19.79 1.56
CA ASP A 641 15.07 19.42 0.52
C ASP A 641 16.50 19.67 0.99
N TYR A 642 17.15 18.63 1.49
CA TYR A 642 18.53 18.63 2.00
C TYR A 642 19.06 17.20 2.05
N ALA A 643 20.37 17.06 2.20
CA ALA A 643 20.99 15.83 2.68
C ALA A 643 21.61 16.05 4.06
N TRP A 644 21.67 15.00 4.85
CA TRP A 644 22.45 14.99 6.07
C TRP A 644 23.35 13.76 6.19
N TRP A 645 24.45 13.94 6.87
CA TRP A 645 25.24 12.85 7.39
C TRP A 645 24.84 12.61 8.84
N ASN A 646 24.17 11.47 9.09
CA ASN A 646 23.77 11.05 10.43
C ASN A 646 24.93 10.30 11.07
N LEU A 647 25.56 10.93 12.04
CA LEU A 647 26.69 10.42 12.82
C LEU A 647 26.21 9.88 14.15
N GLY A 648 26.42 8.60 14.45
CA GLY A 648 25.91 7.95 15.66
C GLY A 648 24.38 7.88 15.70
N GLY A 649 23.77 7.67 14.57
CA GLY A 649 22.34 7.38 14.49
C GLY A 649 22.00 5.96 14.95
N TRP A 650 20.70 5.64 14.90
CA TRP A 650 20.17 4.30 15.26
C TRP A 650 20.62 3.81 16.63
N GLY A 651 20.35 4.64 17.63
CA GLY A 651 20.75 4.36 19.01
C GLY A 651 22.26 4.45 19.24
N ASN A 652 22.93 5.33 18.53
CA ASN A 652 24.38 5.60 18.61
C ASN A 652 25.24 4.39 18.21
N THR A 653 24.81 3.66 17.16
CA THR A 653 25.51 2.45 16.70
C THR A 653 26.05 2.54 15.27
N GLN A 654 25.56 3.48 14.46
CA GLN A 654 25.88 3.54 13.04
C GLN A 654 26.04 4.98 12.54
N HIS A 655 26.69 5.12 11.39
CA HIS A 655 26.76 6.33 10.58
C HIS A 655 26.14 6.08 9.21
N GLY A 656 25.46 7.07 8.63
CA GLY A 656 24.87 6.94 7.29
C GLY A 656 24.53 8.30 6.67
N ILE A 657 24.46 8.36 5.36
CA ILE A 657 24.02 9.55 4.63
C ILE A 657 22.59 9.33 4.15
N GLU A 658 21.73 10.28 4.47
CA GLU A 658 20.34 10.27 4.06
C GLU A 658 20.01 11.54 3.25
N LEU A 659 19.20 11.38 2.21
CA LEU A 659 18.65 12.46 1.38
C LEU A 659 17.20 12.68 1.76
N ILE A 660 16.85 13.93 1.96
CA ILE A 660 15.46 14.37 2.08
C ILE A 660 15.12 15.16 0.83
N SER A 661 14.09 14.74 0.12
CA SER A 661 13.60 15.42 -1.07
C SER A 661 12.08 15.50 -1.05
N GLY A 662 11.54 16.72 -1.13
CA GLY A 662 10.10 16.95 -0.95
C GLY A 662 9.58 16.46 0.41
N GLY A 663 10.43 16.45 1.45
CA GLY A 663 10.11 15.92 2.78
C GLY A 663 10.23 14.40 2.92
N SER A 664 10.57 13.69 1.87
CA SER A 664 10.75 12.24 1.85
C SER A 664 12.20 11.85 2.05
N LYS A 665 12.44 10.84 2.87
CA LYS A 665 13.77 10.40 3.28
C LYS A 665 14.19 9.09 2.61
N ARG A 666 15.42 9.04 2.06
CA ARG A 666 16.06 7.82 1.57
C ARG A 666 17.54 7.77 1.88
N PHE A 667 18.12 6.58 1.94
CA PHE A 667 19.57 6.43 2.10
C PHE A 667 20.31 6.76 0.81
N LEU A 668 21.45 7.50 0.95
CA LEU A 668 22.45 7.68 -0.09
C LEU A 668 23.67 6.77 0.11
N SER A 669 23.91 6.28 1.32
CA SER A 669 25.02 5.38 1.63
C SER A 669 24.55 4.15 2.37
N ASP A 670 25.32 3.06 2.30
CA ASP A 670 25.25 2.00 3.29
C ASP A 670 25.56 2.57 4.67
N ARG A 671 24.99 1.98 5.70
CA ARG A 671 25.28 2.33 7.10
C ARG A 671 26.56 1.64 7.53
N THR A 672 27.45 2.39 8.19
CA THR A 672 28.70 1.89 8.74
C THR A 672 28.64 1.90 10.27
N ASN A 673 29.19 0.87 10.91
CA ASN A 673 29.25 0.82 12.38
C ASN A 673 30.09 1.98 12.92
N GLY A 674 29.56 2.66 13.95
CA GLY A 674 30.25 3.75 14.61
C GLY A 674 29.39 4.40 15.67
N LYS A 675 30.02 5.06 16.64
CA LYS A 675 29.38 5.75 17.75
C LYS A 675 29.98 7.12 17.99
N ILE A 676 29.23 8.00 18.62
CA ILE A 676 29.67 9.31 19.09
C ILE A 676 29.70 9.30 20.62
N GLU A 677 30.88 9.56 21.17
CA GLU A 677 31.12 9.66 22.63
C GLU A 677 30.68 11.01 23.16
N ALA A 678 30.04 11.02 24.34
CA ALA A 678 29.68 12.26 25.01
C ALA A 678 30.90 13.03 25.47
N ASN A 679 30.81 14.37 25.52
CA ASN A 679 31.81 15.29 25.98
C ASN A 679 33.14 15.30 25.19
N LYS A 680 33.22 14.67 24.06
CA LYS A 680 34.36 14.70 23.14
C LYS A 680 34.02 15.60 21.93
N TRP A 681 34.96 16.48 21.57
CA TRP A 681 34.91 17.24 20.33
C TRP A 681 35.36 16.38 19.16
N TYR A 682 34.64 16.43 18.07
CA TYR A 682 34.92 15.76 16.81
C TYR A 682 35.13 16.80 15.72
N ASP A 683 36.15 16.60 14.89
CA ASP A 683 36.34 17.34 13.66
C ASP A 683 35.55 16.68 12.52
N ILE A 684 34.61 17.41 11.99
CA ILE A 684 33.72 16.92 10.94
C ILE A 684 33.93 17.72 9.67
N ARG A 685 34.12 17.04 8.55
CA ARG A 685 34.30 17.66 7.25
C ARG A 685 33.49 16.92 6.17
N VAL A 686 32.74 17.69 5.41
CA VAL A 686 31.96 17.22 4.26
C VAL A 686 32.43 17.95 3.02
N GLU A 687 32.98 17.24 2.07
CA GLU A 687 33.40 17.76 0.76
C GLU A 687 32.33 17.42 -0.26
N VAL A 688 31.71 18.42 -0.85
CA VAL A 688 30.61 18.30 -1.80
C VAL A 688 31.10 18.73 -3.17
N SER A 689 30.94 17.85 -4.15
CA SER A 689 31.16 18.15 -5.56
C SER A 689 29.94 17.78 -6.41
N SER A 690 29.95 18.12 -7.69
CA SER A 690 28.92 17.67 -8.63
C SER A 690 28.89 16.14 -8.84
N GLU A 691 29.98 15.44 -8.52
CA GLU A 691 30.11 14.01 -8.77
C GLU A 691 29.97 13.18 -7.49
N ALA A 692 30.43 13.69 -6.35
CA ALA A 692 30.49 12.94 -5.10
C ALA A 692 30.46 13.81 -3.86
N VAL A 693 30.05 13.19 -2.75
CA VAL A 693 30.20 13.70 -1.40
C VAL A 693 31.16 12.78 -0.63
N LEU A 694 32.14 13.39 0.03
CA LEU A 694 33.09 12.72 0.91
C LEU A 694 32.90 13.23 2.34
N CYS A 695 32.71 12.30 3.28
CA CYS A 695 32.45 12.62 4.69
C CYS A 695 33.58 12.12 5.58
N PHE A 696 34.22 13.03 6.30
CA PHE A 696 35.38 12.76 7.18
C PHE A 696 35.03 13.06 8.64
N LEU A 697 35.32 12.09 9.50
CA LEU A 697 35.28 12.23 10.97
C LEU A 697 36.68 12.09 11.51
N ASP A 698 37.17 13.12 12.26
CA ASP A 698 38.55 13.20 12.79
C ASP A 698 39.58 12.90 11.68
N ASN A 699 39.41 13.51 10.50
CA ASN A 699 40.20 13.34 9.27
C ASN A 699 40.17 11.93 8.63
N LYS A 700 39.39 10.99 9.15
CA LYS A 700 39.21 9.66 8.55
C LYS A 700 38.00 9.70 7.61
N LEU A 701 38.17 9.29 6.36
CA LEU A 701 37.07 9.10 5.41
C LEU A 701 36.17 7.97 5.91
N ILE A 702 34.90 8.28 6.17
CA ILE A 702 33.89 7.32 6.63
C ILE A 702 32.96 6.94 5.47
N HIS A 703 32.46 7.94 4.72
CA HIS A 703 31.57 7.71 3.59
C HIS A 703 32.05 8.44 2.34
N LYS A 704 31.85 7.80 1.21
CA LYS A 704 31.92 8.38 -0.14
C LYS A 704 30.68 7.96 -0.90
N VAL A 705 29.87 8.90 -1.38
CA VAL A 705 28.67 8.65 -2.16
C VAL A 705 28.72 9.40 -3.48
N SER A 706 28.22 8.76 -4.56
CA SER A 706 28.05 9.45 -5.84
C SER A 706 26.87 10.41 -5.75
N MET A 707 27.04 11.59 -6.31
CA MET A 707 25.96 12.56 -6.51
C MET A 707 25.33 12.44 -7.90
N LEU A 708 25.83 11.53 -8.73
CA LEU A 708 25.28 11.20 -10.02
C LEU A 708 24.43 9.94 -9.91
N GLU A 709 23.18 10.07 -10.24
CA GLU A 709 22.25 8.95 -10.34
C GLU A 709 22.05 8.61 -11.82
N LYS A 710 22.24 7.34 -12.16
CA LYS A 710 22.06 6.84 -13.52
C LYS A 710 20.68 6.23 -13.63
N SER A 711 19.88 6.74 -14.55
CA SER A 711 18.60 6.13 -14.93
C SER A 711 18.55 5.93 -16.43
N TYR A 712 17.88 4.88 -16.87
CA TYR A 712 17.66 4.69 -18.29
C TYR A 712 16.35 5.36 -18.71
N PRO A 713 16.31 6.01 -19.87
CA PRO A 713 15.04 6.57 -20.38
C PRO A 713 14.04 5.47 -20.77
N VAL A 714 14.56 4.28 -21.11
CA VAL A 714 13.75 3.11 -21.47
C VAL A 714 14.31 1.87 -20.81
N TYR A 715 13.43 1.06 -20.25
CA TYR A 715 13.72 -0.25 -19.67
C TYR A 715 13.02 -1.34 -20.48
N CYS A 716 13.66 -2.49 -20.65
CA CYS A 716 13.15 -3.63 -21.38
C CYS A 716 13.35 -4.92 -20.59
N SER A 717 12.33 -5.80 -20.61
CA SER A 717 12.44 -7.19 -20.13
C SER A 717 11.65 -8.11 -21.07
N SER A 718 11.93 -9.39 -21.01
CA SER A 718 11.26 -10.36 -21.86
C SER A 718 11.10 -11.70 -21.16
N THR A 719 9.92 -12.31 -21.33
CA THR A 719 9.62 -13.66 -20.88
C THR A 719 8.94 -14.45 -22.01
N ARG A 720 9.02 -15.78 -21.99
CA ARG A 720 8.36 -16.60 -23.01
C ARG A 720 7.67 -17.84 -22.43
N THR A 721 6.63 -18.26 -23.14
CA THR A 721 6.11 -19.64 -23.13
C THR A 721 6.64 -20.40 -24.36
N LYS A 722 6.18 -21.63 -24.57
CA LYS A 722 6.54 -22.37 -25.79
C LYS A 722 6.12 -21.62 -27.06
N ASP A 723 4.91 -21.05 -27.04
CA ASP A 723 4.18 -20.52 -28.20
C ASP A 723 4.06 -18.97 -28.22
N LYS A 724 4.51 -18.29 -27.17
CA LYS A 724 4.45 -16.82 -27.05
C LYS A 724 5.72 -16.23 -26.49
N LEU A 725 6.07 -15.06 -27.01
CA LEU A 725 7.12 -14.17 -26.45
C LEU A 725 6.44 -12.90 -25.99
N PHE A 726 6.65 -12.52 -24.72
CA PHE A 726 6.22 -11.29 -24.12
C PHE A 726 7.40 -10.34 -23.97
N VAL A 727 7.29 -9.14 -24.50
CA VAL A 727 8.32 -8.10 -24.36
C VAL A 727 7.67 -6.90 -23.67
N LYS A 728 8.20 -6.53 -22.52
CA LYS A 728 7.77 -5.39 -21.71
C LYS A 728 8.74 -4.24 -21.90
N VAL A 729 8.22 -3.05 -22.16
CA VAL A 729 9.04 -1.86 -22.38
C VAL A 729 8.42 -0.67 -21.68
N VAL A 730 9.20 -0.01 -20.84
CA VAL A 730 8.76 1.21 -20.14
C VAL A 730 9.57 2.39 -20.65
N ASN A 731 8.90 3.39 -21.22
CA ASN A 731 9.50 4.68 -21.58
C ASN A 731 9.25 5.68 -20.45
N LEU A 732 10.28 6.03 -19.70
CA LEU A 732 10.24 7.02 -18.63
C LEU A 732 10.41 8.47 -19.11
N SER A 733 10.77 8.67 -20.40
CA SER A 733 11.02 10.01 -20.91
C SER A 733 9.73 10.75 -21.22
N ASP A 734 9.78 12.07 -21.15
CA ASP A 734 8.75 13.02 -21.56
C ASP A 734 8.64 13.19 -23.08
N ALA A 735 9.34 12.35 -23.84
CA ALA A 735 9.34 12.34 -25.30
C ALA A 735 9.10 10.92 -25.83
N ALA A 736 8.42 10.86 -26.96
CA ALA A 736 8.28 9.60 -27.69
C ALA A 736 9.63 9.11 -28.21
N ARG A 737 9.84 7.79 -28.26
CA ARG A 737 11.10 7.17 -28.70
C ARG A 737 10.86 6.11 -29.74
N ASP A 738 11.72 6.07 -30.75
CA ASP A 738 11.70 5.04 -31.77
C ASP A 738 12.66 3.92 -31.34
N ILE A 739 12.13 2.69 -31.24
CA ILE A 739 12.87 1.49 -30.84
C ILE A 739 12.93 0.51 -32.01
N ASP A 740 14.12 -0.03 -32.29
CA ASP A 740 14.34 -1.10 -33.26
C ASP A 740 14.54 -2.43 -32.51
N PHE A 741 13.54 -3.30 -32.55
CA PHE A 741 13.60 -4.63 -31.94
C PHE A 741 14.18 -5.63 -32.94
N GLN A 742 15.18 -6.39 -32.48
CA GLN A 742 15.70 -7.56 -33.17
C GLN A 742 15.39 -8.79 -32.32
N ILE A 743 14.55 -9.69 -32.82
CA ILE A 743 14.16 -10.94 -32.14
C ILE A 743 14.90 -12.10 -32.79
N ASN A 744 15.87 -12.66 -32.08
CA ASN A 744 16.64 -13.82 -32.50
C ASN A 744 15.92 -15.08 -32.00
N THR A 745 15.39 -15.89 -32.94
CA THR A 745 14.69 -17.15 -32.63
C THR A 745 14.70 -18.10 -33.83
N LYS A 746 14.73 -19.41 -33.56
CA LYS A 746 14.51 -20.46 -34.53
C LYS A 746 13.05 -20.66 -34.90
N SER A 747 12.13 -20.28 -34.00
CA SER A 747 10.69 -20.34 -34.22
C SER A 747 10.26 -19.30 -35.25
N ARG A 748 9.24 -19.62 -36.05
CA ARG A 748 8.61 -18.66 -36.94
C ARG A 748 7.78 -17.67 -36.13
N ILE A 749 8.08 -16.38 -36.25
CA ILE A 749 7.25 -15.30 -35.66
C ILE A 749 5.98 -15.14 -36.49
N GLY A 750 4.82 -15.03 -35.82
CA GLY A 750 3.55 -14.72 -36.45
C GLY A 750 3.59 -13.37 -37.17
N SER A 751 2.82 -13.21 -38.25
CA SER A 751 2.78 -11.96 -39.03
C SER A 751 2.22 -10.74 -38.29
N THR A 752 1.58 -10.96 -37.14
CA THR A 752 1.05 -9.92 -36.26
C THR A 752 1.41 -10.18 -34.81
N ALA A 753 1.56 -9.10 -34.05
CA ALA A 753 1.69 -9.12 -32.60
C ALA A 753 0.56 -8.29 -31.97
N GLU A 754 0.20 -8.60 -30.74
CA GLU A 754 -0.56 -7.68 -29.88
C GLU A 754 0.38 -6.64 -29.30
N PHE A 755 -0.02 -5.39 -29.34
CA PHE A 755 0.65 -4.27 -28.73
C PHE A 755 -0.30 -3.57 -27.78
N LEU A 756 -0.02 -3.72 -26.49
CA LEU A 756 -0.76 -3.12 -25.39
C LEU A 756 0.07 -1.96 -24.88
N SER A 757 -0.50 -0.73 -24.89
CA SER A 757 0.21 0.47 -24.48
C SER A 757 -0.67 1.33 -23.58
N MET A 758 -0.11 1.77 -22.46
CA MET A 758 -0.69 2.75 -21.53
C MET A 758 0.24 3.95 -21.47
N SER A 759 -0.25 5.14 -21.79
CA SER A 759 0.55 6.37 -21.80
C SER A 759 -0.33 7.59 -21.58
N HIS A 760 0.28 8.68 -21.12
CA HIS A 760 -0.32 10.00 -21.07
C HIS A 760 0.79 11.07 -21.14
N PRO A 761 0.58 12.22 -21.86
CA PRO A 761 1.59 13.28 -21.92
C PRO A 761 1.92 13.87 -20.55
N ASP A 762 0.91 14.00 -19.69
CA ASP A 762 1.10 14.39 -18.30
C ASP A 762 1.35 13.13 -17.43
N PRO A 763 2.55 12.95 -16.85
CA PRO A 763 2.85 11.82 -16.01
C PRO A 763 2.09 11.85 -14.67
N TRP A 764 1.53 12.99 -14.28
CA TRP A 764 0.69 13.14 -13.08
C TRP A 764 -0.79 12.80 -13.33
N ALA A 765 -1.14 12.38 -14.54
CA ALA A 765 -2.51 12.00 -14.85
C ALA A 765 -2.96 10.79 -14.02
N GLU A 766 -4.16 10.91 -13.45
CA GLU A 766 -4.82 9.90 -12.59
C GLU A 766 -6.19 9.52 -13.17
N ASN A 767 -6.66 8.32 -12.85
CA ASN A 767 -8.05 7.93 -13.01
C ASN A 767 -8.88 8.41 -11.80
N SER A 768 -10.18 8.56 -11.99
CA SER A 768 -11.10 8.99 -10.94
C SER A 768 -12.48 8.38 -11.14
N LEU A 769 -13.38 8.49 -10.15
CA LEU A 769 -14.78 8.10 -10.31
C LEU A 769 -15.52 8.86 -11.43
N ARG A 770 -15.04 10.04 -11.82
CA ARG A 770 -15.59 10.83 -12.94
C ARG A 770 -14.95 10.47 -14.27
N GLU A 771 -13.67 10.16 -14.28
CA GLU A 771 -12.88 9.80 -15.44
C GLU A 771 -12.15 8.47 -15.20
N PRO A 772 -12.88 7.32 -15.13
CA PRO A 772 -12.30 6.05 -14.73
C PRO A 772 -11.36 5.44 -15.77
N GLN A 773 -11.33 6.00 -16.99
CA GLN A 773 -10.57 5.50 -18.13
C GLN A 773 -9.62 6.55 -18.73
N ARG A 774 -9.20 7.54 -17.97
CA ARG A 774 -8.29 8.59 -18.45
C ARG A 774 -6.91 8.04 -18.80
N VAL A 775 -6.39 7.11 -17.97
CA VAL A 775 -5.09 6.45 -18.14
C VAL A 775 -5.32 4.94 -18.06
N VAL A 776 -5.51 4.32 -19.21
CA VAL A 776 -5.79 2.88 -19.34
C VAL A 776 -5.02 2.28 -20.52
N PRO A 777 -4.73 0.98 -20.51
CA PRO A 777 -4.07 0.33 -21.64
C PRO A 777 -4.98 0.25 -22.87
N ILE A 778 -4.38 0.53 -24.03
CA ILE A 778 -5.02 0.40 -25.33
C ILE A 778 -4.34 -0.74 -26.10
N CYS A 779 -5.13 -1.73 -26.51
CA CYS A 779 -4.66 -2.88 -27.28
C CYS A 779 -4.79 -2.63 -28.79
N LYS A 780 -3.72 -2.91 -29.54
CA LYS A 780 -3.69 -2.84 -31.00
C LYS A 780 -3.01 -4.08 -31.58
N LYS A 781 -3.43 -4.52 -32.76
CA LYS A 781 -2.66 -5.48 -33.58
C LYS A 781 -1.71 -4.71 -34.48
N ILE A 782 -0.44 -5.11 -34.45
CA ILE A 782 0.62 -4.53 -35.29
C ILE A 782 1.23 -5.61 -36.18
N LYS A 783 1.86 -5.23 -37.29
CA LYS A 783 2.67 -6.15 -38.11
C LYS A 783 3.88 -6.57 -37.29
N ALA A 784 4.23 -7.87 -37.38
CA ALA A 784 5.35 -8.41 -36.65
C ALA A 784 6.29 -9.21 -37.56
N SER A 785 7.55 -9.17 -37.25
CA SER A 785 8.65 -9.93 -37.86
C SER A 785 9.81 -10.03 -36.88
N SER A 786 10.91 -10.67 -37.28
CA SER A 786 12.14 -10.70 -36.47
C SER A 786 12.83 -9.34 -36.28
N ARG A 787 12.45 -8.34 -37.10
CA ARG A 787 12.79 -6.94 -36.89
C ARG A 787 11.53 -6.11 -36.88
N LEU A 788 11.38 -5.30 -35.84
CA LEU A 788 10.20 -4.44 -35.63
C LEU A 788 10.64 -3.07 -35.17
N GLN A 789 10.36 -2.06 -35.97
CA GLN A 789 10.47 -0.68 -35.55
C GLN A 789 9.13 -0.23 -34.94
N CYS A 790 9.19 0.33 -33.76
CA CYS A 790 8.01 0.81 -33.06
C CYS A 790 8.29 2.14 -32.36
N LYS A 791 7.34 3.06 -32.48
CA LYS A 791 7.35 4.31 -31.74
C LYS A 791 6.63 4.12 -30.41
N LEU A 792 7.34 4.24 -29.31
CA LEU A 792 6.80 4.30 -27.96
C LEU A 792 6.41 5.74 -27.63
N LEU A 793 5.22 5.94 -27.10
CA LEU A 793 4.81 7.25 -26.63
C LEU A 793 5.59 7.65 -25.37
N GLU A 794 5.59 8.94 -25.07
CA GLU A 794 6.13 9.47 -23.82
C GLU A 794 5.40 8.87 -22.62
N ASN A 795 6.10 8.75 -21.50
CA ASN A 795 5.52 8.27 -20.23
C ASN A 795 4.66 7.02 -20.43
N SER A 796 5.24 5.92 -20.95
CA SER A 796 4.44 4.77 -21.35
C SER A 796 4.92 3.43 -20.80
N VAL A 797 3.95 2.55 -20.50
CA VAL A 797 4.14 1.13 -20.25
C VAL A 797 3.60 0.36 -21.45
N ASN A 798 4.42 -0.50 -22.02
CA ASN A 798 4.14 -1.20 -23.26
C ASN A 798 4.38 -2.70 -23.11
N VAL A 799 3.48 -3.52 -23.64
CA VAL A 799 3.63 -4.98 -23.70
C VAL A 799 3.37 -5.45 -25.13
N PHE A 800 4.34 -6.16 -25.68
CA PHE A 800 4.22 -6.83 -26.98
C PHE A 800 4.06 -8.33 -26.77
N THR A 801 3.09 -8.92 -27.45
CA THR A 801 2.87 -10.37 -27.46
C THR A 801 3.06 -10.90 -28.87
N PHE A 802 4.17 -11.62 -29.07
CA PHE A 802 4.47 -12.31 -30.33
C PHE A 802 4.06 -13.76 -30.25
N ASN A 803 3.35 -14.25 -31.25
CA ASN A 803 3.09 -15.69 -31.38
C ASN A 803 4.30 -16.35 -32.05
N LEU A 804 4.79 -17.43 -31.43
CA LEU A 804 5.87 -18.26 -31.95
C LEU A 804 5.27 -19.57 -32.47
N LYS A 805 5.73 -20.02 -33.62
CA LYS A 805 5.34 -21.30 -34.25
C LYS A 805 6.59 -22.15 -34.49
N ASP A 806 6.49 -23.42 -34.16
CA ASP A 806 7.55 -24.40 -34.44
C ASP A 806 7.84 -24.51 -35.93
#